data_a129ba0e713b8250c0b427ff9e642b7b
#
_entry.id   a129ba0e713b8250c0b427ff9e642b7b
#
_cell.length_a   1.000
_cell.length_b   1.000
_cell.length_c   1.000
_cell.angle_alpha   90.00
_cell.angle_beta   90.00
_cell.angle_gamma   90.00
#
_symmetry.space_group_name_H-M   'P 1'
#
loop_
_entity.id
_entity.type
_entity.pdbx_description
1 polymer ?
#
loop_
_entity_poly.entity_id
_entity_poly.type
_entity_poly.pdbx_seq_one_letter_code
_entity_poly.pdbx_strand_id
1 'polypeptide(L)'
;MINSKARRIAGCFMLAGTAGVLSACDGGVASSSSTPANTASSSPVIPPVSSAQTVSSTPVASSSAPSVPVFNPPPEEVAGPPTLTMAINAGGGAATLDGIQYQADAYFTGGLTYTGNVDIAGTNEDDVYLSERYDSSSYAIPVANGNYEVHFNFSETYHQGEGLRVFNVMVENEMMLSNVDIYKTAGFNAALTEKVSNISVNDGTLNIEFQSVTALAKVTGIVIYKTSNVVTHADKGKDIFEARCKGCHEADGKAIGTRKDESGHDFDSLMISAMSMPIMPACDAECAYYTAKYIASVNPFFERPIPGPEPDMPTMDIDPAPVVMARLNKYEYNNTVRDLFGITSNPADDFPLDLTGVFKNDNEALSTSNFHVEVFDSLAAEIATEVVQAAWNGNRTVIPCDISAASCAQTVINDLGLKVWRRPLSNEESAALKSVYDSVQAAGNRQASMTALLRAMLLSPNFLFRPEIDENLSSNQARPLNAYELASRMSYFLWASTPDDALLAKAANGSLTNDATLRAEATRMLADPKSESLLTNFAETWLAFEYLKSHEVDTNLYPQYTDTIEDAFIEETRAFLKHIISEGRPISEIMNAKYTFLNETLANYYGVQGVSGDYMRRYNWPEGAKRRGIMGHGSSLTAHALPNKTSPVRRGTWIMDKFLCDRPPEPDGDVIAQFPTIPDGLNPRQVSELHKESSSICAACHTYVDPIGYGMENFSPVGQWRDFYPNGDAVDPSSELPTGEVFYSLTELADILAPKAQFTLCTIGYAMSYATGRVQNTLAAAGAETSDYPAIYDIYEKTKDSSHSITDIFTEIVLSPAFRQRRGANSQ
;
A
#
# COMPACT_ATOMS: atom_id res chain seq x y z
N MET A 1 -1.77 -30.52 -42.13
CA MET A 1 -0.84 -29.82 -43.00
C MET A 1 -1.24 -28.36 -42.97
N ILE A 2 -0.46 -27.58 -42.40
CA ILE A 2 0.00 -26.22 -42.64
C ILE A 2 0.45 -25.61 -41.32
N ASN A 3 1.78 -25.39 -41.30
CA ASN A 3 2.50 -24.74 -40.20
C ASN A 3 2.12 -23.26 -40.08
N SER A 4 1.98 -22.78 -38.82
CA SER A 4 2.12 -21.35 -38.52
C SER A 4 3.21 -21.15 -37.47
N LYS A 5 4.26 -20.44 -37.89
CA LYS A 5 5.39 -20.04 -37.06
C LYS A 5 4.96 -18.89 -36.17
N ALA A 6 5.16 -19.05 -34.86
CA ALA A 6 5.13 -17.97 -33.88
C ALA A 6 6.23 -16.94 -34.16
N ARG A 7 5.89 -15.68 -34.25
CA ARG A 7 6.82 -14.53 -34.17
C ARG A 7 6.73 -13.96 -32.76
N ARG A 8 7.80 -14.11 -32.00
CA ARG A 8 8.07 -13.32 -30.81
C ARG A 8 8.41 -11.89 -31.25
N ILE A 9 7.69 -10.92 -30.73
CA ILE A 9 8.05 -9.50 -30.78
C ILE A 9 8.46 -9.12 -29.35
N ALA A 10 9.76 -8.90 -29.17
CA ALA A 10 10.31 -8.30 -27.97
C ALA A 10 10.14 -6.78 -28.07
N GLY A 11 9.37 -6.19 -27.16
CA GLY A 11 9.29 -4.75 -26.98
C GLY A 11 10.40 -4.27 -26.05
N CYS A 12 11.36 -3.53 -26.60
CA CYS A 12 12.41 -2.84 -25.86
C CYS A 12 11.85 -1.54 -25.29
N PHE A 13 11.88 -1.36 -23.98
CA PHE A 13 11.81 -0.03 -23.35
C PHE A 13 13.23 0.42 -23.05
N MET A 14 13.65 1.49 -23.73
CA MET A 14 14.90 2.20 -23.46
C MET A 14 14.72 3.12 -22.26
N LEU A 15 15.55 2.94 -21.27
CA LEU A 15 15.92 3.99 -20.32
C LEU A 15 17.34 4.40 -20.65
N ALA A 16 17.51 5.67 -21.00
CA ALA A 16 18.78 6.28 -21.31
C ALA A 16 19.55 6.61 -20.03
N GLY A 17 20.69 5.98 -19.86
CA GLY A 17 21.69 6.36 -18.87
C GLY A 17 23.05 6.36 -19.56
N THR A 18 23.65 7.54 -19.69
CA THR A 18 24.95 7.78 -20.27
C THR A 18 26.07 7.24 -19.36
N ALA A 19 26.86 6.32 -19.90
CA ALA A 19 28.15 5.97 -19.30
C ALA A 19 29.26 6.14 -20.34
N GLY A 20 30.26 6.89 -19.98
CA GLY A 20 31.45 7.16 -20.75
C GLY A 20 32.39 5.95 -20.80
N VAL A 21 32.99 5.83 -21.95
CA VAL A 21 34.00 4.88 -22.39
C VAL A 21 35.36 5.16 -21.75
N LEU A 22 36.09 4.12 -21.40
CA LEU A 22 37.55 4.04 -21.59
C LEU A 22 38.04 2.59 -21.52
N SER A 23 38.44 2.12 -22.59
CA SER A 23 39.50 1.39 -23.24
C SER A 23 40.56 0.67 -22.42
N ALA A 24 40.63 -0.60 -22.71
CA ALA A 24 41.66 -1.61 -22.88
C ALA A 24 43.13 -1.32 -22.45
N CYS A 25 43.78 -2.34 -21.92
CA CYS A 25 44.93 -3.02 -22.55
C CYS A 25 45.41 -4.27 -21.83
N ASP A 26 45.77 -5.20 -22.63
CA ASP A 26 46.31 -6.54 -22.58
C ASP A 26 47.54 -6.78 -21.64
N GLY A 27 47.72 -8.09 -21.32
CA GLY A 27 49.06 -8.68 -21.07
C GLY A 27 49.16 -9.67 -19.93
N GLY A 28 48.91 -10.92 -20.05
CA GLY A 28 49.87 -11.96 -20.44
C GLY A 28 50.45 -12.76 -19.25
N VAL A 29 49.99 -14.01 -19.10
CA VAL A 29 50.73 -15.25 -18.81
C VAL A 29 51.72 -15.32 -17.66
N ALA A 30 51.53 -16.22 -16.71
CA ALA A 30 52.31 -17.44 -16.52
C ALA A 30 51.97 -18.24 -15.24
N SER A 31 51.85 -19.52 -15.42
CA SER A 31 51.67 -20.59 -14.48
C SER A 31 52.88 -20.78 -13.56
N SER A 32 52.65 -21.19 -12.30
CA SER A 32 53.46 -22.30 -11.72
C SER A 32 52.80 -22.91 -10.47
N SER A 33 52.78 -24.24 -10.50
CA SER A 33 52.40 -25.18 -9.48
C SER A 33 53.39 -25.26 -8.33
N SER A 34 52.90 -25.50 -7.10
CA SER A 34 53.55 -26.43 -6.17
C SER A 34 52.70 -26.58 -4.89
N THR A 35 52.25 -27.79 -4.65
CA THR A 35 52.00 -28.32 -3.32
C THR A 35 53.33 -28.78 -2.73
N PRO A 36 53.56 -28.83 -1.38
CA PRO A 36 53.27 -30.06 -0.66
C PRO A 36 52.88 -29.95 0.84
N ALA A 37 52.18 -31.04 1.22
CA ALA A 37 52.34 -31.88 2.41
C ALA A 37 52.10 -31.40 3.85
N ASN A 38 51.10 -32.06 4.44
CA ASN A 38 50.89 -32.53 5.82
C ASN A 38 51.99 -32.31 6.85
N THR A 39 51.60 -31.83 8.02
CA THR A 39 51.97 -32.39 9.30
C THR A 39 50.90 -32.21 10.37
N ALA A 40 50.54 -33.33 11.02
CA ALA A 40 49.68 -33.44 12.18
C ALA A 40 50.40 -32.99 13.48
N SER A 41 49.69 -32.37 14.41
CA SER A 41 50.09 -32.44 15.84
C SER A 41 48.88 -32.09 16.75
N SER A 42 48.39 -33.12 17.40
CA SER A 42 48.00 -33.37 18.81
C SER A 42 47.39 -32.24 19.64
N SER A 43 46.19 -32.53 20.12
CA SER A 43 45.47 -31.93 21.23
C SER A 43 46.15 -32.11 22.57
N PRO A 44 45.86 -31.27 23.57
CA PRO A 44 45.78 -31.76 24.94
C PRO A 44 44.38 -31.66 25.53
N VAL A 45 43.99 -32.75 26.17
CA VAL A 45 42.88 -32.97 27.05
C VAL A 45 43.09 -32.27 28.39
N ILE A 46 42.09 -31.56 28.94
CA ILE A 46 42.02 -31.14 30.34
C ILE A 46 40.76 -31.73 30.98
N PRO A 47 40.89 -32.30 32.19
CA PRO A 47 39.84 -33.08 32.86
C PRO A 47 38.83 -32.24 33.64
N PRO A 48 37.68 -32.82 34.13
CA PRO A 48 36.59 -32.10 34.79
C PRO A 48 36.88 -31.87 36.29
N VAL A 49 36.56 -30.69 36.75
CA VAL A 49 36.50 -30.40 38.19
C VAL A 49 35.05 -30.22 38.64
N SER A 50 34.63 -31.10 39.52
CA SER A 50 33.42 -31.02 40.34
C SER A 50 33.68 -30.13 41.53
N SER A 51 32.75 -29.19 41.84
CA SER A 51 32.23 -29.02 43.23
C SER A 51 31.19 -27.92 43.29
N ALA A 52 30.06 -28.22 43.81
CA ALA A 52 28.98 -27.30 44.15
C ALA A 52 29.37 -26.45 45.39
N GLN A 53 29.14 -25.17 45.28
CA GLN A 53 28.96 -24.31 46.46
C GLN A 53 27.71 -23.46 46.23
N THR A 54 26.74 -23.71 47.13
CA THR A 54 25.56 -22.87 47.36
C THR A 54 25.98 -21.53 47.90
N VAL A 55 25.69 -20.47 47.16
CA VAL A 55 25.77 -19.09 47.64
C VAL A 55 24.34 -18.55 47.80
N SER A 56 24.03 -18.21 49.04
CA SER A 56 22.83 -17.55 49.50
C SER A 56 22.61 -16.22 48.76
N SER A 57 21.49 -16.08 48.04
CA SER A 57 21.07 -14.84 47.37
C SER A 57 20.34 -13.94 48.39
N THR A 58 20.99 -12.88 48.79
CA THR A 58 20.26 -11.70 49.31
C THR A 58 19.63 -10.96 48.13
N PRO A 59 18.40 -10.47 48.24
CA PRO A 59 17.77 -9.74 47.15
C PRO A 59 18.47 -8.38 46.94
N VAL A 60 19.02 -8.18 45.76
CA VAL A 60 19.44 -6.85 45.32
C VAL A 60 18.17 -6.05 45.02
N ALA A 61 18.06 -4.90 45.67
CA ALA A 61 16.98 -3.96 45.45
C ALA A 61 16.95 -3.58 43.97
N SER A 62 15.81 -3.81 43.30
CA SER A 62 15.53 -3.32 41.97
C SER A 62 15.64 -1.79 41.97
N SER A 63 16.59 -1.24 41.24
CA SER A 63 16.56 0.18 40.92
C SER A 63 15.35 0.41 40.01
N SER A 64 14.34 1.10 40.52
CA SER A 64 13.22 1.60 39.76
C SER A 64 13.77 2.51 38.64
N ALA A 65 13.39 2.24 37.38
CA ALA A 65 13.57 3.19 36.29
C ALA A 65 12.97 4.56 36.73
N PRO A 66 13.57 5.68 36.28
CA PRO A 66 13.00 6.99 36.59
C PRO A 66 11.60 7.06 36.01
N SER A 67 10.59 7.30 36.88
CA SER A 67 9.21 7.49 36.46
C SER A 67 9.10 8.85 35.73
N VAL A 68 8.50 8.85 34.55
CA VAL A 68 8.14 10.08 33.83
C VAL A 68 7.20 10.90 34.74
N PRO A 69 7.46 12.18 35.00
CA PRO A 69 6.52 13.01 35.76
C PRO A 69 5.23 13.15 34.97
N VAL A 70 4.09 12.88 35.62
CA VAL A 70 2.77 13.02 35.00
C VAL A 70 2.45 14.51 34.88
N PHE A 71 2.47 15.03 33.66
CA PHE A 71 1.89 16.33 33.33
C PHE A 71 0.65 16.06 32.48
N ASN A 72 -0.51 16.55 32.95
CA ASN A 72 -1.76 16.50 32.19
C ASN A 72 -1.93 17.86 31.51
N PRO A 73 -1.61 17.99 30.19
CA PRO A 73 -1.81 19.24 29.48
C PRO A 73 -3.30 19.56 29.37
N PRO A 74 -3.68 20.84 29.34
CA PRO A 74 -5.04 21.22 28.97
C PRO A 74 -5.34 20.73 27.54
N PRO A 75 -6.62 20.42 27.21
CA PRO A 75 -6.97 20.05 25.84
C PRO A 75 -6.57 21.16 24.88
N GLU A 76 -6.11 20.79 23.68
CA GLU A 76 -5.85 21.76 22.62
C GLU A 76 -7.16 22.45 22.22
N GLU A 77 -7.12 23.76 22.01
CA GLU A 77 -8.29 24.49 21.52
C GLU A 77 -8.57 24.08 20.08
N VAL A 78 -9.78 23.63 19.78
CA VAL A 78 -10.19 23.31 18.42
C VAL A 78 -10.31 24.60 17.61
N ALA A 79 -9.64 24.67 16.47
CA ALA A 79 -9.73 25.79 15.54
C ALA A 79 -11.19 26.00 15.11
N GLY A 80 -11.67 27.23 15.20
CA GLY A 80 -12.94 27.61 14.56
C GLY A 80 -12.80 27.54 13.02
N PRO A 81 -13.92 27.48 12.27
CA PRO A 81 -13.86 27.45 10.82
C PRO A 81 -13.11 28.70 10.29
N PRO A 82 -12.32 28.55 9.19
CA PRO A 82 -11.61 29.66 8.57
C PRO A 82 -12.57 30.82 8.21
N THR A 83 -12.16 32.05 8.44
CA THR A 83 -12.97 33.23 8.18
C THR A 83 -12.52 33.90 6.88
N LEU A 84 -13.44 34.09 5.91
CA LEU A 84 -13.14 34.76 4.66
C LEU A 84 -12.61 36.16 4.93
N THR A 85 -11.39 36.43 4.45
CA THR A 85 -10.73 37.73 4.56
C THR A 85 -10.89 38.53 3.28
N MET A 86 -10.65 37.91 2.11
CA MET A 86 -10.67 38.59 0.81
C MET A 86 -10.80 37.55 -0.32
N ALA A 87 -11.47 37.95 -1.41
CA ALA A 87 -11.43 37.20 -2.66
C ALA A 87 -11.17 38.14 -3.83
N ILE A 88 -10.29 37.78 -4.77
CA ILE A 88 -9.84 38.60 -5.91
C ILE A 88 -10.11 37.82 -7.20
N ASN A 89 -10.79 38.44 -8.15
CA ASN A 89 -10.96 37.91 -9.50
C ASN A 89 -9.77 38.36 -10.37
N ALA A 90 -8.78 37.52 -10.52
CA ALA A 90 -7.52 37.83 -11.17
C ALA A 90 -7.72 38.13 -12.67
N GLY A 91 -7.26 39.28 -13.09
CA GLY A 91 -7.42 39.78 -14.47
C GLY A 91 -8.85 40.27 -14.81
N GLY A 92 -9.83 40.20 -13.87
CA GLY A 92 -11.23 40.50 -14.09
C GLY A 92 -11.80 41.61 -13.23
N GLY A 93 -13.09 41.92 -13.45
CA GLY A 93 -13.91 42.80 -12.64
C GLY A 93 -14.44 42.11 -11.38
N ALA A 94 -15.26 42.79 -10.60
CA ALA A 94 -15.94 42.15 -9.47
C ALA A 94 -16.90 41.06 -9.99
N ALA A 95 -16.90 39.89 -9.33
CA ALA A 95 -17.69 38.72 -9.71
C ALA A 95 -18.18 37.98 -8.46
N THR A 96 -19.03 36.97 -8.66
CA THR A 96 -19.48 36.05 -7.58
C THR A 96 -19.18 34.65 -8.00
N LEU A 97 -18.74 33.81 -7.08
CA LEU A 97 -18.57 32.37 -7.26
C LEU A 97 -18.93 31.67 -5.94
N ASP A 98 -19.84 30.69 -5.99
CA ASP A 98 -20.32 29.93 -4.83
C ASP A 98 -20.74 30.81 -3.62
N GLY A 99 -21.36 31.93 -3.91
CA GLY A 99 -21.79 32.91 -2.89
C GLY A 99 -20.67 33.80 -2.33
N ILE A 100 -19.42 33.62 -2.74
CA ILE A 100 -18.28 34.46 -2.37
C ILE A 100 -18.20 35.63 -3.33
N GLN A 101 -18.11 36.86 -2.77
CA GLN A 101 -17.96 38.07 -3.55
C GLN A 101 -16.49 38.36 -3.82
N TYR A 102 -16.07 38.20 -5.06
CA TYR A 102 -14.73 38.54 -5.54
C TYR A 102 -14.67 40.02 -5.90
N GLN A 103 -13.70 40.70 -5.37
CA GLN A 103 -13.39 42.09 -5.84
C GLN A 103 -12.65 42.03 -7.17
N ALA A 104 -12.66 43.17 -7.89
CA ALA A 104 -11.85 43.33 -9.09
C ALA A 104 -10.35 43.10 -8.81
N ASP A 105 -9.61 42.68 -9.81
CA ASP A 105 -8.17 42.41 -9.75
C ASP A 105 -7.39 43.58 -9.15
N ALA A 106 -6.66 43.32 -8.07
CA ALA A 106 -5.92 44.29 -7.29
C ALA A 106 -4.69 43.68 -6.61
N TYR A 107 -3.80 44.57 -6.15
CA TYR A 107 -2.56 44.21 -5.43
C TYR A 107 -1.52 43.41 -6.21
N PHE A 108 -1.63 43.37 -7.53
CA PHE A 108 -0.71 42.68 -8.43
C PHE A 108 0.47 43.53 -8.89
N THR A 109 1.54 42.85 -9.29
CA THR A 109 2.66 43.43 -10.02
C THR A 109 2.96 42.54 -11.23
N GLY A 110 3.04 43.12 -12.43
CA GLY A 110 3.30 42.38 -13.67
C GLY A 110 2.09 41.63 -14.20
N GLY A 111 2.38 40.75 -15.16
CA GLY A 111 1.39 39.93 -15.84
C GLY A 111 0.51 40.68 -16.83
N LEU A 112 -0.09 39.91 -17.74
CA LEU A 112 -1.09 40.33 -18.71
C LEU A 112 -2.48 39.80 -18.29
N THR A 113 -3.54 40.36 -18.82
CA THR A 113 -4.91 39.89 -18.54
C THR A 113 -5.58 39.39 -19.81
N TYR A 114 -6.42 38.39 -19.68
CA TYR A 114 -7.28 37.86 -20.73
C TYR A 114 -8.67 37.55 -20.14
N THR A 115 -9.71 37.74 -20.93
CA THR A 115 -11.06 37.31 -20.58
C THR A 115 -11.63 36.49 -21.71
N GLY A 116 -11.97 35.25 -21.43
CA GLY A 116 -12.58 34.30 -22.34
C GLY A 116 -14.12 34.51 -22.44
N ASN A 117 -14.71 33.66 -23.30
CA ASN A 117 -16.16 33.56 -23.43
C ASN A 117 -16.47 32.08 -23.84
N VAL A 118 -16.26 31.17 -22.91
CA VAL A 118 -16.50 29.76 -23.08
C VAL A 118 -17.24 29.23 -21.85
N ASP A 119 -17.92 28.12 -21.98
CA ASP A 119 -18.56 27.42 -20.87
C ASP A 119 -17.48 26.66 -20.08
N ILE A 120 -17.47 26.80 -18.75
CA ILE A 120 -16.48 26.19 -17.86
C ILE A 120 -17.13 25.02 -17.13
N ALA A 121 -16.69 23.81 -17.43
CA ALA A 121 -17.17 22.60 -16.76
C ALA A 121 -16.77 22.60 -15.28
N GLY A 122 -17.64 22.06 -14.42
CA GLY A 122 -17.37 21.93 -12.98
C GLY A 122 -17.76 23.14 -12.14
N THR A 123 -18.36 24.17 -12.75
CA THR A 123 -18.93 25.33 -12.03
C THR A 123 -20.30 25.70 -12.62
N ASN A 124 -21.11 26.41 -11.85
CA ASN A 124 -22.36 27.05 -12.31
C ASN A 124 -22.20 28.55 -12.52
N GLU A 125 -21.03 29.09 -12.21
CA GLU A 125 -20.74 30.53 -12.25
C GLU A 125 -19.37 30.73 -12.90
N ASP A 126 -19.33 31.00 -14.20
CA ASP A 126 -18.12 31.02 -15.03
C ASP A 126 -17.25 32.27 -14.84
N ASP A 127 -17.80 33.36 -14.38
CA ASP A 127 -17.20 34.69 -14.44
C ASP A 127 -15.79 34.81 -13.85
N VAL A 128 -15.52 34.08 -12.75
CA VAL A 128 -14.18 34.05 -12.12
C VAL A 128 -13.19 33.24 -12.94
N TYR A 129 -13.64 32.14 -13.56
CA TYR A 129 -12.78 31.23 -14.35
C TYR A 129 -12.53 31.73 -15.79
N LEU A 130 -13.33 32.70 -16.27
CA LEU A 130 -13.21 33.30 -17.61
C LEU A 130 -12.19 34.43 -17.69
N SER A 131 -11.88 35.06 -16.55
CA SER A 131 -10.85 36.08 -16.48
C SER A 131 -9.58 35.54 -15.89
N GLU A 132 -8.43 35.94 -16.38
CA GLU A 132 -7.15 35.44 -15.90
C GLU A 132 -6.08 36.52 -15.92
N ARG A 133 -5.16 36.44 -14.95
CA ARG A 133 -3.86 37.10 -15.04
C ARG A 133 -2.80 36.03 -15.34
N TYR A 134 -2.02 36.27 -16.40
CA TYR A 134 -1.02 35.31 -16.88
C TYR A 134 0.33 36.00 -17.15
N ASP A 135 1.39 35.20 -17.37
CA ASP A 135 2.77 35.63 -17.42
C ASP A 135 3.36 35.84 -15.99
N SER A 136 4.59 36.32 -15.89
CA SER A 136 5.26 36.58 -14.62
C SER A 136 4.52 37.61 -13.77
N SER A 137 3.67 37.16 -12.87
CA SER A 137 2.84 37.96 -12.01
C SER A 137 3.03 37.61 -10.54
N SER A 138 2.93 38.61 -9.70
CA SER A 138 2.93 38.48 -8.25
C SER A 138 1.84 39.34 -7.61
N TYR A 139 1.44 38.98 -6.41
CA TYR A 139 0.51 39.71 -5.59
C TYR A 139 1.16 40.03 -4.25
N ALA A 140 0.95 41.25 -3.75
CA ALA A 140 1.32 41.73 -2.42
C ALA A 140 0.04 42.24 -1.72
N ILE A 141 -0.66 41.31 -1.06
CA ILE A 141 -2.01 41.57 -0.56
C ILE A 141 -1.96 42.00 0.90
N PRO A 142 -2.47 43.23 1.25
CA PRO A 142 -2.46 43.68 2.63
C PRO A 142 -3.45 42.87 3.47
N VAL A 143 -2.93 42.19 4.49
CA VAL A 143 -3.72 41.41 5.46
C VAL A 143 -3.16 41.65 6.87
N ALA A 144 -3.97 41.44 7.90
CA ALA A 144 -3.46 41.53 9.27
C ALA A 144 -2.50 40.33 9.56
N ASN A 145 -1.51 40.52 10.43
CA ASN A 145 -0.66 39.44 10.86
C ASN A 145 -1.47 38.25 11.41
N GLY A 146 -1.07 37.05 11.11
CA GLY A 146 -1.76 35.83 11.51
C GLY A 146 -1.56 34.68 10.54
N ASN A 147 -2.27 33.59 10.77
CA ASN A 147 -2.24 32.41 9.91
C ASN A 147 -3.37 32.43 8.90
N TYR A 148 -3.05 31.95 7.70
CA TYR A 148 -3.96 32.01 6.54
C TYR A 148 -4.01 30.70 5.78
N GLU A 149 -5.10 30.55 5.06
CA GLU A 149 -5.34 29.56 4.04
C GLU A 149 -5.71 30.28 2.75
N VAL A 150 -5.13 29.88 1.63
CA VAL A 150 -5.39 30.50 0.32
C VAL A 150 -5.88 29.47 -0.66
N HIS A 151 -7.00 29.74 -1.31
CA HIS A 151 -7.51 28.94 -2.43
C HIS A 151 -7.20 29.66 -3.75
N PHE A 152 -6.60 28.96 -4.67
CA PHE A 152 -6.31 29.43 -6.02
C PHE A 152 -7.26 28.79 -7.01
N ASN A 153 -7.99 29.61 -7.78
CA ASN A 153 -8.83 29.14 -8.87
C ASN A 153 -8.06 29.21 -10.19
N PHE A 154 -8.19 28.18 -11.00
CA PHE A 154 -7.57 28.05 -12.30
C PHE A 154 -8.57 27.49 -13.32
N SER A 155 -8.35 27.81 -14.60
CA SER A 155 -9.00 27.14 -15.74
C SER A 155 -8.01 27.07 -16.90
N GLU A 156 -7.96 26.02 -17.70
CA GLU A 156 -7.16 25.96 -18.92
C GLU A 156 -8.04 26.13 -20.14
N THR A 157 -7.98 27.32 -20.73
CA THR A 157 -8.83 27.73 -21.85
C THR A 157 -8.06 27.86 -23.18
N TYR A 158 -6.75 27.61 -23.17
CA TYR A 158 -5.89 27.79 -24.34
C TYR A 158 -5.18 26.49 -24.77
N HIS A 159 -4.50 25.82 -23.88
CA HIS A 159 -3.75 24.59 -24.18
C HIS A 159 -4.66 23.35 -24.05
N GLN A 160 -4.57 22.44 -25.05
CA GLN A 160 -5.37 21.22 -25.11
C GLN A 160 -4.48 19.99 -24.99
N GLY A 161 -3.69 19.88 -23.93
CA GLY A 161 -2.82 18.73 -23.65
C GLY A 161 -2.02 18.88 -22.38
N GLU A 162 -1.71 17.75 -21.75
CA GLU A 162 -0.87 17.67 -20.57
C GLU A 162 0.55 18.18 -20.82
N GLY A 163 1.17 18.80 -19.81
CA GLY A 163 2.54 19.30 -19.88
C GLY A 163 2.72 20.56 -20.75
N LEU A 164 1.67 21.04 -21.42
CA LEU A 164 1.76 22.23 -22.26
C LEU A 164 1.77 23.54 -21.48
N ARG A 165 1.26 23.54 -20.26
CA ARG A 165 1.40 24.62 -19.27
C ARG A 165 1.67 23.98 -17.91
N VAL A 166 2.84 24.29 -17.35
CA VAL A 166 3.26 23.85 -16.01
C VAL A 166 3.88 25.04 -15.30
N PHE A 167 3.52 25.27 -14.04
CA PHE A 167 4.04 26.38 -13.25
C PHE A 167 4.02 26.05 -11.75
N ASN A 168 4.72 26.87 -10.97
CA ASN A 168 4.77 26.77 -9.52
C ASN A 168 4.09 28.00 -8.90
N VAL A 169 3.59 27.84 -7.66
CA VAL A 169 3.06 28.97 -6.87
C VAL A 169 3.87 29.07 -5.58
N MET A 170 4.51 30.22 -5.41
CA MET A 170 5.20 30.62 -4.19
C MET A 170 4.28 31.45 -3.32
N VAL A 171 4.24 31.19 -2.02
CA VAL A 171 3.53 32.02 -1.03
C VAL A 171 4.48 32.28 0.12
N GLU A 172 4.64 33.54 0.54
CA GLU A 172 5.60 33.97 1.57
C GLU A 172 7.03 33.45 1.31
N ASN A 173 7.47 33.42 0.03
CA ASN A 173 8.73 32.89 -0.45
C ASN A 173 8.92 31.36 -0.28
N GLU A 174 7.89 30.63 0.07
CA GLU A 174 7.87 29.17 0.11
C GLU A 174 7.13 28.59 -1.09
N MET A 175 7.62 27.48 -1.66
CA MET A 175 6.94 26.80 -2.78
C MET A 175 5.76 25.99 -2.23
N MET A 176 4.57 26.53 -2.39
CA MET A 176 3.34 25.91 -1.86
C MET A 176 2.67 24.98 -2.88
N LEU A 177 2.76 25.26 -4.18
CA LEU A 177 2.29 24.37 -5.23
C LEU A 177 3.41 24.20 -6.27
N SER A 178 3.78 22.98 -6.55
CA SER A 178 4.82 22.64 -7.53
C SER A 178 4.23 21.92 -8.74
N ASN A 179 4.72 22.28 -9.95
CA ASN A 179 4.35 21.64 -11.21
C ASN A 179 2.83 21.59 -11.45
N VAL A 180 2.11 22.68 -11.18
CA VAL A 180 0.67 22.77 -11.48
C VAL A 180 0.45 22.64 -12.98
N ASP A 181 -0.27 21.63 -13.39
CA ASP A 181 -0.74 21.38 -14.75
C ASP A 181 -2.27 21.32 -14.74
N ILE A 182 -2.90 22.44 -15.11
CA ILE A 182 -4.36 22.61 -15.01
C ILE A 182 -5.07 21.60 -15.94
N TYR A 183 -4.55 21.41 -17.15
CA TYR A 183 -5.16 20.49 -18.13
C TYR A 183 -5.10 19.03 -17.63
N LYS A 184 -3.96 18.62 -17.08
CA LYS A 184 -3.78 17.27 -16.54
C LYS A 184 -4.75 17.01 -15.39
N THR A 185 -4.96 17.99 -14.51
CA THR A 185 -5.77 17.83 -13.28
C THR A 185 -7.26 17.95 -13.56
N ALA A 186 -7.70 18.97 -14.31
CA ALA A 186 -9.11 19.27 -14.51
C ALA A 186 -9.60 19.11 -15.96
N GLY A 187 -8.71 19.16 -16.95
CA GLY A 187 -9.05 19.12 -18.38
C GLY A 187 -9.18 20.50 -19.02
N PHE A 188 -9.62 20.49 -20.27
CA PHE A 188 -9.82 21.71 -21.05
C PHE A 188 -11.15 22.38 -20.74
N ASN A 189 -11.16 23.70 -20.53
CA ASN A 189 -12.33 24.47 -20.13
C ASN A 189 -13.01 23.92 -18.87
N ALA A 190 -12.24 23.55 -17.87
CA ALA A 190 -12.75 23.05 -16.60
C ALA A 190 -12.18 23.84 -15.41
N ALA A 191 -12.98 24.00 -14.38
CA ALA A 191 -12.62 24.67 -13.14
C ALA A 191 -11.67 23.78 -12.30
N LEU A 192 -10.61 24.36 -11.77
CA LEU A 192 -9.70 23.75 -10.80
C LEU A 192 -9.54 24.71 -9.63
N THR A 193 -9.66 24.20 -8.41
CA THR A 193 -9.33 24.95 -7.19
C THR A 193 -8.28 24.20 -6.41
N GLU A 194 -7.15 24.86 -6.15
CA GLU A 194 -6.06 24.34 -5.33
C GLU A 194 -6.00 25.12 -4.02
N LYS A 195 -5.75 24.40 -2.93
CA LYS A 195 -5.78 24.91 -1.57
C LYS A 195 -4.39 24.81 -0.94
N VAL A 196 -3.93 25.90 -0.33
CA VAL A 196 -2.71 25.93 0.49
C VAL A 196 -3.02 26.48 1.88
N SER A 197 -2.51 25.81 2.91
CA SER A 197 -2.80 26.12 4.32
C SER A 197 -1.49 26.40 5.09
N ASN A 198 -1.61 26.78 6.36
CA ASN A 198 -0.48 27.06 7.26
C ASN A 198 0.43 28.23 6.81
N ILE A 199 -0.12 29.23 6.17
CA ILE A 199 0.61 30.41 5.71
C ILE A 199 0.69 31.40 6.87
N SER A 200 1.89 31.73 7.33
CA SER A 200 2.11 32.72 8.41
C SER A 200 2.52 34.07 7.84
N VAL A 201 1.66 35.09 7.99
CA VAL A 201 1.97 36.46 7.62
C VAL A 201 2.37 37.26 8.86
N ASN A 202 3.58 37.81 8.86
CA ASN A 202 4.14 38.51 10.00
C ASN A 202 4.45 40.01 9.75
N ASP A 203 4.40 40.48 8.51
CA ASP A 203 4.74 41.83 8.08
C ASP A 203 3.52 42.64 7.55
N GLY A 204 2.32 42.04 7.64
CA GLY A 204 1.09 42.70 7.18
C GLY A 204 0.83 42.55 5.68
N THR A 205 1.59 41.70 4.96
CA THR A 205 1.46 41.54 3.51
C THR A 205 1.56 40.06 3.15
N LEU A 206 0.54 39.53 2.52
CA LEU A 206 0.58 38.18 1.95
C LEU A 206 1.15 38.26 0.53
N ASN A 207 2.34 37.68 0.34
CA ASN A 207 3.07 37.67 -0.91
C ASN A 207 2.83 36.36 -1.68
N ILE A 208 2.44 36.47 -2.96
CA ILE A 208 2.19 35.33 -3.84
C ILE A 208 2.92 35.58 -5.16
N GLU A 209 3.64 34.58 -5.68
CA GLU A 209 4.35 34.64 -6.95
C GLU A 209 4.03 33.41 -7.80
N PHE A 210 3.74 33.62 -9.09
CA PHE A 210 3.49 32.56 -10.07
C PHE A 210 4.71 32.41 -10.98
N GLN A 211 5.38 31.27 -10.88
CA GLN A 211 6.62 30.97 -11.58
C GLN A 211 6.40 29.98 -12.72
N SER A 212 6.64 30.40 -13.95
CA SER A 212 6.48 29.58 -15.14
C SER A 212 7.57 28.51 -15.25
N VAL A 213 7.17 27.26 -15.52
CA VAL A 213 8.06 26.14 -15.83
C VAL A 213 7.95 25.78 -17.32
N THR A 214 6.72 25.56 -17.79
CA THR A 214 6.42 25.36 -19.23
C THR A 214 5.26 26.30 -19.61
N ALA A 215 5.44 27.12 -20.63
CA ALA A 215 4.55 28.21 -21.00
C ALA A 215 4.34 29.20 -19.83
N LEU A 216 3.38 30.15 -19.99
CA LEU A 216 3.19 31.19 -19.00
C LEU A 216 2.29 30.73 -17.85
N ALA A 217 2.69 30.99 -16.63
CA ALA A 217 1.85 30.78 -15.46
C ALA A 217 0.58 31.62 -15.50
N LYS A 218 -0.48 31.20 -14.83
CA LYS A 218 -1.76 31.92 -14.81
C LYS A 218 -2.53 31.65 -13.50
N VAL A 219 -3.44 32.57 -13.19
CA VAL A 219 -4.42 32.44 -12.11
C VAL A 219 -5.72 33.14 -12.50
N THR A 220 -6.86 32.57 -12.10
CA THR A 220 -8.19 33.16 -12.38
C THR A 220 -8.82 33.74 -11.13
N GLY A 221 -8.57 33.20 -9.95
CA GLY A 221 -9.07 33.70 -8.70
C GLY A 221 -8.19 33.38 -7.51
N ILE A 222 -8.23 34.22 -6.48
CA ILE A 222 -7.51 34.03 -5.22
C ILE A 222 -8.50 34.31 -4.07
N VAL A 223 -8.68 33.31 -3.19
CA VAL A 223 -9.52 33.44 -1.99
C VAL A 223 -8.68 33.28 -0.75
N ILE A 224 -8.76 34.18 0.18
CA ILE A 224 -7.93 34.24 1.37
C ILE A 224 -8.82 34.08 2.61
N TYR A 225 -8.56 33.10 3.38
CA TYR A 225 -9.20 32.84 4.66
C TYR A 225 -8.22 33.06 5.79
N LYS A 226 -8.63 33.75 6.84
CA LYS A 226 -7.88 33.81 8.10
C LYS A 226 -8.25 32.61 8.94
N THR A 227 -7.26 31.83 9.33
CA THR A 227 -7.42 30.71 10.25
C THR A 227 -7.32 31.19 11.69
N SER A 228 -7.97 30.48 12.62
CA SER A 228 -7.86 30.81 14.05
C SER A 228 -6.42 30.53 14.49
N ASN A 229 -5.83 31.46 15.25
CA ASN A 229 -4.55 31.20 15.93
C ASN A 229 -4.81 30.25 17.11
N VAL A 230 -4.95 28.97 16.84
CA VAL A 230 -4.86 27.96 17.90
C VAL A 230 -3.39 27.77 18.18
N VAL A 231 -2.96 28.21 19.37
CA VAL A 231 -1.60 27.91 19.84
C VAL A 231 -1.55 26.43 20.21
N THR A 232 -1.01 25.61 19.31
CA THR A 232 -0.87 24.17 19.58
C THR A 232 0.16 23.91 20.68
N HIS A 233 0.15 22.70 21.23
CA HIS A 233 1.21 22.29 22.16
C HIS A 233 2.60 22.33 21.50
N ALA A 234 2.67 22.08 20.19
CA ALA A 234 3.92 22.21 19.42
C ALA A 234 4.39 23.66 19.32
N ASP A 235 3.49 24.63 19.12
CA ASP A 235 3.84 26.06 19.09
C ASP A 235 4.41 26.53 20.42
N LYS A 236 3.79 26.15 21.56
CA LYS A 236 4.36 26.42 22.88
C LYS A 236 5.71 25.77 23.07
N GLY A 237 5.91 24.58 22.54
CA GLY A 237 7.17 23.85 22.56
C GLY A 237 8.25 24.54 21.74
N LYS A 238 7.88 25.08 20.58
CA LYS A 238 8.77 25.87 19.72
C LYS A 238 9.34 27.08 20.48
N ASP A 239 8.48 27.87 21.12
CA ASP A 239 8.91 29.04 21.90
C ASP A 239 9.89 28.66 23.02
N ILE A 240 9.63 27.55 23.71
CA ILE A 240 10.51 27.03 24.76
C ILE A 240 11.85 26.55 24.15
N PHE A 241 11.79 25.81 23.04
CA PHE A 241 12.97 25.30 22.34
C PHE A 241 13.87 26.43 21.82
N GLU A 242 13.27 27.41 21.17
CA GLU A 242 14.01 28.59 20.67
C GLU A 242 14.64 29.42 21.80
N ALA A 243 13.95 29.54 22.93
CA ALA A 243 14.46 30.28 24.07
C ALA A 243 15.58 29.56 24.84
N ARG A 244 15.55 28.22 24.87
CA ARG A 244 16.39 27.43 25.79
C ARG A 244 17.33 26.43 25.12
N CYS A 245 16.97 25.88 23.97
CA CYS A 245 17.65 24.73 23.34
C CYS A 245 18.41 25.12 22.07
N LYS A 246 17.96 26.14 21.33
CA LYS A 246 18.48 26.55 20.02
C LYS A 246 19.97 26.94 20.04
N GLY A 247 20.51 27.37 21.18
CA GLY A 247 21.94 27.73 21.32
C GLY A 247 22.92 26.56 21.23
N CYS A 248 22.42 25.32 21.45
CA CYS A 248 23.23 24.09 21.45
C CYS A 248 22.76 23.08 20.39
N HIS A 249 21.56 23.25 19.85
CA HIS A 249 20.94 22.38 18.84
C HIS A 249 20.60 23.19 17.60
N GLU A 250 20.45 22.52 16.44
CA GLU A 250 20.04 23.22 15.22
C GLU A 250 18.64 23.83 15.39
N ALA A 251 18.35 24.88 14.62
CA ALA A 251 17.15 25.72 14.78
C ALA A 251 15.82 24.94 14.70
N ASP A 252 15.84 23.77 14.10
CA ASP A 252 14.66 22.91 13.89
C ASP A 252 14.65 21.64 14.76
N GLY A 253 15.60 21.50 15.69
CA GLY A 253 15.66 20.35 16.58
C GLY A 253 16.07 19.02 15.93
N LYS A 254 16.31 18.98 14.61
CA LYS A 254 16.62 17.74 13.87
C LYS A 254 17.90 17.04 14.32
N ALA A 255 18.87 17.80 14.84
CA ALA A 255 20.14 17.24 15.33
C ALA A 255 19.99 16.48 16.66
N ILE A 256 18.87 16.56 17.34
CA ILE A 256 18.66 15.90 18.64
C ILE A 256 18.59 14.37 18.50
N GLY A 257 18.04 13.87 17.39
CA GLY A 257 17.87 12.44 17.13
C GLY A 257 19.13 11.70 16.63
N THR A 258 20.30 12.37 16.50
CA THR A 258 21.52 11.78 15.93
C THR A 258 22.59 11.37 16.95
N ARG A 259 22.36 11.56 18.25
CA ARG A 259 23.33 11.18 19.29
C ARG A 259 23.11 9.75 19.77
N LYS A 260 24.18 8.95 19.80
CA LYS A 260 24.18 7.53 20.21
C LYS A 260 23.76 7.27 21.67
N ASP A 261 23.76 8.28 22.50
CA ASP A 261 23.43 8.27 23.92
C ASP A 261 21.96 8.69 24.20
N GLU A 262 21.23 9.06 23.17
CA GLU A 262 19.81 9.43 23.22
C GLU A 262 18.95 8.35 22.52
N SER A 263 19.26 7.09 22.79
CA SER A 263 18.64 5.91 22.19
C SER A 263 17.25 5.63 22.79
N GLY A 264 16.34 6.51 22.62
CA GLY A 264 14.96 6.33 22.98
C GLY A 264 14.15 7.38 22.25
N HIS A 265 13.56 7.00 21.14
CA HIS A 265 12.88 7.92 20.23
C HIS A 265 11.38 8.04 20.49
N ASP A 266 10.88 7.55 21.65
CA ASP A 266 9.53 7.80 22.07
C ASP A 266 9.39 9.18 22.75
N PHE A 267 8.16 9.65 22.81
CA PHE A 267 7.83 10.94 23.39
C PHE A 267 8.29 11.06 24.86
N ASP A 268 8.21 9.98 25.64
CA ASP A 268 8.63 9.95 27.03
C ASP A 268 10.15 10.07 27.18
N SER A 269 10.91 9.45 26.26
CA SER A 269 12.36 9.57 26.22
C SER A 269 12.82 10.99 25.85
N LEU A 270 12.12 11.66 24.95
CA LEU A 270 12.36 13.09 24.66
C LEU A 270 12.09 13.96 25.88
N MET A 271 11.01 13.68 26.62
CA MET A 271 10.71 14.38 27.87
C MET A 271 11.80 14.17 28.91
N ILE A 272 12.27 12.92 29.10
CA ILE A 272 13.36 12.60 30.05
C ILE A 272 14.66 13.30 29.62
N SER A 273 15.00 13.28 28.34
CA SER A 273 16.17 13.98 27.81
C SER A 273 16.11 15.49 28.05
N ALA A 274 14.96 16.12 27.77
CA ALA A 274 14.74 17.55 28.00
C ALA A 274 14.88 17.94 29.48
N MET A 275 14.45 17.07 30.39
CA MET A 275 14.56 17.27 31.84
C MET A 275 15.98 17.04 32.40
N SER A 276 16.78 16.20 31.73
CA SER A 276 18.08 15.73 32.22
C SER A 276 19.26 16.59 31.74
N MET A 277 19.04 17.62 30.92
CA MET A 277 20.11 18.45 30.36
C MET A 277 20.81 19.32 31.44
N PRO A 278 22.12 19.13 31.69
CA PRO A 278 22.78 19.76 32.81
C PRO A 278 23.06 21.27 32.63
N ILE A 279 22.73 21.84 31.50
CA ILE A 279 23.07 23.23 31.10
C ILE A 279 21.84 24.17 31.18
N MET A 280 20.67 23.65 31.52
CA MET A 280 19.44 24.43 31.57
C MET A 280 18.98 24.75 33.00
N PRO A 281 18.38 25.94 33.21
CA PRO A 281 17.54 26.11 34.39
C PRO A 281 16.43 25.06 34.32
N ALA A 282 16.19 24.32 35.40
CA ALA A 282 15.38 23.12 35.51
C ALA A 282 14.14 23.18 34.58
N CYS A 283 14.15 22.32 33.56
CA CYS A 283 12.98 22.06 32.72
C CYS A 283 12.06 21.14 33.53
N ASP A 284 10.93 21.66 33.97
CA ASP A 284 9.91 20.88 34.67
C ASP A 284 9.11 20.03 33.70
N ALA A 285 8.19 19.23 34.17
CA ALA A 285 7.38 18.35 33.35
C ALA A 285 6.58 19.08 32.26
N GLU A 286 6.12 20.31 32.52
CA GLU A 286 5.41 21.14 31.55
C GLU A 286 6.34 21.60 30.42
N CYS A 287 7.49 22.14 30.77
CA CYS A 287 8.53 22.54 29.82
C CYS A 287 8.96 21.35 28.93
N ALA A 288 9.21 20.19 29.56
CA ALA A 288 9.63 18.97 28.85
C ALA A 288 8.57 18.47 27.88
N TYR A 289 7.30 18.46 28.29
CA TYR A 289 6.17 18.06 27.45
C TYR A 289 6.07 18.92 26.17
N TYR A 290 6.02 20.24 26.33
CA TYR A 290 5.88 21.13 25.15
C TYR A 290 7.11 21.10 24.25
N THR A 291 8.32 21.00 24.83
CA THR A 291 9.55 20.88 24.02
C THR A 291 9.54 19.58 23.21
N ALA A 292 9.13 18.46 23.82
CA ALA A 292 9.00 17.18 23.12
C ALA A 292 7.95 17.23 21.99
N LYS A 293 6.80 17.90 22.22
CA LYS A 293 5.78 18.11 21.18
C LYS A 293 6.30 18.92 20.01
N TYR A 294 7.08 19.97 20.24
CA TYR A 294 7.72 20.73 19.16
C TYR A 294 8.73 19.88 18.39
N ILE A 295 9.62 19.18 19.07
CA ILE A 295 10.62 18.32 18.41
C ILE A 295 9.90 17.26 17.57
N ALA A 296 8.84 16.64 18.09
CA ALA A 296 8.02 15.68 17.33
C ALA A 296 7.39 16.33 16.08
N SER A 297 6.90 17.57 16.16
CA SER A 297 6.23 18.24 15.04
C SER A 297 7.18 18.64 13.90
N VAL A 298 8.46 18.87 14.19
CA VAL A 298 9.46 19.24 13.16
C VAL A 298 10.30 18.05 12.69
N ASN A 299 10.18 16.91 13.35
CA ASN A 299 10.89 15.69 13.00
C ASN A 299 9.86 14.58 12.69
N PRO A 300 9.59 14.29 11.40
CA PRO A 300 8.55 13.34 10.99
C PRO A 300 8.78 11.91 11.53
N PHE A 301 9.97 11.60 12.07
CA PHE A 301 10.26 10.30 12.68
C PHE A 301 9.79 10.19 14.13
N PHE A 302 9.50 11.31 14.81
CA PHE A 302 8.99 11.30 16.19
C PHE A 302 7.45 11.28 16.29
N GLU A 303 6.74 11.63 15.22
CA GLU A 303 5.26 11.59 15.21
C GLU A 303 4.68 10.18 15.06
N ARG A 304 5.53 9.18 14.85
CA ARG A 304 5.08 7.79 14.80
C ARG A 304 5.20 7.20 16.20
N PRO A 305 4.10 7.05 16.95
CA PRO A 305 4.18 6.25 18.15
C PRO A 305 4.61 4.85 17.73
N ILE A 306 5.81 4.46 18.10
CA ILE A 306 6.12 3.04 18.20
C ILE A 306 5.06 2.52 19.16
N PRO A 307 4.23 1.52 18.77
CA PRO A 307 3.15 1.10 19.62
C PRO A 307 3.69 0.75 21.00
N GLY A 308 3.47 1.65 21.94
CA GLY A 308 3.55 1.37 23.35
C GLY A 308 2.53 0.29 23.73
N PRO A 309 2.38 -0.06 25.01
CA PRO A 309 1.39 -1.03 25.42
C PRO A 309 0.02 -0.59 24.88
N GLU A 310 -0.60 -1.46 24.10
CA GLU A 310 -1.92 -1.39 23.48
C GLU A 310 -2.43 0.05 23.17
N PRO A 311 -2.54 0.43 21.88
CA PRO A 311 -3.07 1.74 21.53
C PRO A 311 -4.48 1.92 22.12
N ASP A 312 -4.75 3.09 22.71
CA ASP A 312 -6.08 3.43 23.18
C ASP A 312 -7.07 3.35 22.01
N MET A 313 -8.23 2.75 22.27
CA MET A 313 -9.27 2.57 21.25
C MET A 313 -9.74 3.94 20.75
N PRO A 314 -9.69 4.23 19.44
CA PRO A 314 -10.22 5.47 18.93
C PRO A 314 -11.72 5.57 19.21
N THR A 315 -12.15 6.73 19.66
CA THR A 315 -13.57 7.02 19.96
C THR A 315 -14.40 7.33 18.69
N MET A 316 -13.80 7.17 17.50
CA MET A 316 -14.46 7.48 16.24
C MET A 316 -15.34 6.33 15.75
N ASP A 317 -16.48 6.67 15.17
CA ASP A 317 -17.34 5.70 14.51
C ASP A 317 -16.62 5.09 13.27
N ILE A 318 -16.89 3.81 13.02
CA ILE A 318 -16.33 3.12 11.85
C ILE A 318 -16.98 3.70 10.58
N ASP A 319 -16.20 4.37 9.75
CA ASP A 319 -16.63 4.85 8.45
C ASP A 319 -16.49 3.77 7.37
N PRO A 320 -17.61 3.35 6.70
CA PRO A 320 -17.52 2.37 5.63
C PRO A 320 -16.92 2.93 4.33
N ALA A 321 -16.61 4.22 4.27
CA ALA A 321 -16.09 4.98 3.13
C ALA A 321 -16.95 4.91 1.83
N PRO A 322 -16.75 5.80 0.87
CA PRO A 322 -17.32 5.68 -0.47
C PRO A 322 -16.71 4.48 -1.21
N VAL A 323 -17.52 3.80 -1.99
CA VAL A 323 -17.05 2.66 -2.80
C VAL A 323 -17.40 2.92 -4.26
N VAL A 324 -16.39 2.93 -5.13
CA VAL A 324 -16.56 3.00 -6.57
C VAL A 324 -16.95 1.64 -7.14
N MET A 325 -17.58 1.61 -8.31
CA MET A 325 -18.00 0.38 -8.96
C MET A 325 -16.78 -0.42 -9.45
N ALA A 326 -16.57 -1.60 -8.86
CA ALA A 326 -15.44 -2.46 -9.14
C ALA A 326 -15.62 -3.24 -10.46
N ARG A 327 -14.71 -3.09 -11.42
CA ARG A 327 -14.61 -3.98 -12.58
C ARG A 327 -13.99 -5.32 -12.17
N LEU A 328 -14.41 -6.44 -12.79
CA LEU A 328 -13.72 -7.70 -12.64
C LEU A 328 -12.30 -7.59 -13.24
N ASN A 329 -11.26 -7.90 -12.44
CA ASN A 329 -9.92 -8.07 -12.97
C ASN A 329 -9.80 -9.41 -13.71
N LYS A 330 -8.65 -9.70 -14.34
CA LYS A 330 -8.46 -10.91 -15.14
C LYS A 330 -8.65 -12.21 -14.34
N TYR A 331 -8.22 -12.24 -13.08
CA TYR A 331 -8.34 -13.41 -12.21
C TYR A 331 -9.80 -13.66 -11.81
N GLU A 332 -10.50 -12.60 -11.39
CA GLU A 332 -11.92 -12.65 -11.05
C GLU A 332 -12.78 -13.04 -12.27
N TYR A 333 -12.44 -12.51 -13.44
CA TYR A 333 -13.15 -12.86 -14.69
C TYR A 333 -12.92 -14.34 -15.03
N ASN A 334 -11.68 -14.82 -15.07
CA ASN A 334 -11.35 -16.22 -15.37
C ASN A 334 -12.02 -17.18 -14.38
N ASN A 335 -11.96 -16.89 -13.09
CA ASN A 335 -12.59 -17.69 -12.05
C ASN A 335 -14.13 -17.70 -12.20
N THR A 336 -14.74 -16.54 -12.49
CA THR A 336 -16.18 -16.41 -12.69
C THR A 336 -16.65 -17.20 -13.92
N VAL A 337 -15.92 -17.10 -15.03
CA VAL A 337 -16.25 -17.84 -16.26
C VAL A 337 -16.05 -19.35 -16.08
N ARG A 338 -15.01 -19.78 -15.37
CA ARG A 338 -14.80 -21.18 -15.02
C ARG A 338 -15.96 -21.72 -14.17
N ASP A 339 -16.35 -20.98 -13.12
CA ASP A 339 -17.35 -21.45 -12.16
C ASP A 339 -18.77 -21.42 -12.73
N LEU A 340 -19.09 -20.46 -13.61
CA LEU A 340 -20.39 -20.38 -14.28
C LEU A 340 -20.52 -21.33 -15.46
N PHE A 341 -19.48 -21.48 -16.26
CA PHE A 341 -19.56 -22.09 -17.59
C PHE A 341 -18.68 -23.33 -17.77
N GLY A 342 -17.77 -23.63 -16.81
CA GLY A 342 -16.82 -24.74 -16.90
C GLY A 342 -15.65 -24.47 -17.85
N ILE A 343 -15.43 -23.23 -18.27
CA ILE A 343 -14.35 -22.83 -19.19
C ILE A 343 -13.05 -22.62 -18.41
N THR A 344 -12.00 -23.37 -18.76
CA THR A 344 -10.70 -23.40 -18.06
C THR A 344 -9.54 -22.83 -18.86
N SER A 345 -9.82 -22.22 -20.01
CA SER A 345 -8.82 -21.67 -20.93
C SER A 345 -8.25 -20.31 -20.48
N ASN A 346 -8.71 -19.75 -19.35
CA ASN A 346 -8.33 -18.43 -18.85
C ASN A 346 -8.48 -17.32 -19.90
N PRO A 347 -9.69 -17.09 -20.43
CA PRO A 347 -9.88 -16.18 -21.56
C PRO A 347 -9.48 -14.72 -21.28
N ALA A 348 -9.45 -14.29 -20.02
CA ALA A 348 -9.04 -12.94 -19.65
C ALA A 348 -7.52 -12.75 -19.58
N ASP A 349 -6.71 -13.73 -19.97
CA ASP A 349 -5.25 -13.51 -20.09
C ASP A 349 -4.91 -12.50 -21.20
N ASP A 350 -5.83 -12.29 -22.15
CA ASP A 350 -5.74 -11.27 -23.20
C ASP A 350 -6.21 -9.86 -22.76
N PHE A 351 -6.61 -9.67 -21.50
CA PHE A 351 -6.95 -8.34 -20.99
C PHE A 351 -5.75 -7.40 -21.10
N PRO A 352 -5.97 -6.12 -21.43
CA PRO A 352 -4.95 -5.10 -21.27
C PRO A 352 -4.41 -5.11 -19.84
N LEU A 353 -3.14 -4.73 -19.69
CA LEU A 353 -2.54 -4.60 -18.36
C LEU A 353 -3.29 -3.51 -17.58
N ASP A 354 -3.80 -3.86 -16.43
CA ASP A 354 -4.34 -2.91 -15.48
C ASP A 354 -3.20 -2.14 -14.81
N LEU A 355 -3.46 -0.87 -14.47
CA LEU A 355 -2.61 -0.15 -13.54
C LEU A 355 -2.62 -0.91 -12.20
N THR A 356 -1.47 -1.12 -11.61
CA THR A 356 -1.36 -1.86 -10.36
C THR A 356 -1.48 -0.91 -9.18
N GLY A 357 -2.58 -1.03 -8.41
CA GLY A 357 -2.66 -0.52 -7.04
C GLY A 357 -1.90 -1.41 -6.06
N VAL A 358 -2.22 -1.33 -4.78
CA VAL A 358 -1.64 -2.20 -3.75
C VAL A 358 -2.00 -3.66 -4.02
N PHE A 359 -3.23 -3.91 -4.50
CA PHE A 359 -3.73 -5.23 -4.90
C PHE A 359 -4.28 -5.20 -6.33
N LYS A 360 -4.36 -6.38 -6.94
CA LYS A 360 -4.88 -6.57 -8.31
C LYS A 360 -6.38 -6.25 -8.46
N ASN A 361 -7.11 -6.15 -7.35
CA ASN A 361 -8.52 -5.79 -7.27
C ASN A 361 -8.76 -4.37 -6.74
N ASP A 362 -7.75 -3.53 -6.76
CA ASP A 362 -7.88 -2.11 -6.39
C ASP A 362 -8.80 -1.40 -7.38
N ASN A 363 -9.95 -0.94 -6.87
CA ASN A 363 -11.02 -0.39 -7.69
C ASN A 363 -10.63 0.92 -8.39
N GLU A 364 -9.72 1.70 -7.81
CA GLU A 364 -9.23 2.95 -8.39
C GLU A 364 -8.22 2.70 -9.53
N ALA A 365 -7.48 1.59 -9.44
CA ALA A 365 -6.53 1.19 -10.48
C ALA A 365 -7.19 0.48 -11.68
N LEU A 366 -8.39 -0.09 -11.51
CA LEU A 366 -9.09 -0.87 -12.54
C LEU A 366 -9.86 0.02 -13.54
N SER A 367 -9.15 0.65 -14.45
CA SER A 367 -9.75 1.47 -15.52
C SER A 367 -10.35 0.61 -16.65
N THR A 368 -11.23 1.19 -17.47
CA THR A 368 -11.79 0.53 -18.66
C THR A 368 -11.49 1.36 -19.90
N SER A 369 -10.61 0.87 -20.76
CA SER A 369 -10.27 1.47 -22.05
C SER A 369 -11.14 0.92 -23.19
N ASN A 370 -11.10 1.58 -24.37
CA ASN A 370 -11.76 1.05 -25.56
C ASN A 370 -11.28 -0.35 -25.94
N PHE A 371 -9.98 -0.65 -25.71
CA PHE A 371 -9.42 -1.97 -25.97
C PHE A 371 -10.01 -3.03 -25.02
N HIS A 372 -10.28 -2.70 -23.77
CA HIS A 372 -11.02 -3.61 -22.87
C HIS A 372 -12.40 -3.95 -23.45
N VAL A 373 -13.12 -2.97 -24.00
CA VAL A 373 -14.46 -3.20 -24.59
C VAL A 373 -14.40 -4.14 -25.78
N GLU A 374 -13.38 -4.00 -26.65
CA GLU A 374 -13.16 -4.91 -27.79
C GLU A 374 -12.87 -6.33 -27.33
N VAL A 375 -12.03 -6.51 -26.32
CA VAL A 375 -11.71 -7.82 -25.74
C VAL A 375 -12.95 -8.42 -25.06
N PHE A 376 -13.71 -7.65 -24.28
CA PHE A 376 -14.96 -8.12 -23.67
C PHE A 376 -15.95 -8.61 -24.73
N ASP A 377 -16.09 -7.92 -25.84
CA ASP A 377 -16.99 -8.31 -26.94
C ASP A 377 -16.55 -9.63 -27.59
N SER A 378 -15.24 -9.77 -27.88
CA SER A 378 -14.68 -11.02 -28.43
C SER A 378 -14.90 -12.20 -27.48
N LEU A 379 -14.54 -12.04 -26.20
CA LEU A 379 -14.70 -13.11 -25.22
C LEU A 379 -16.16 -13.46 -24.95
N ALA A 380 -17.04 -12.49 -24.87
CA ALA A 380 -18.48 -12.75 -24.71
C ALA A 380 -19.03 -13.53 -25.90
N ALA A 381 -18.58 -13.26 -27.13
CA ALA A 381 -18.98 -14.00 -28.32
C ALA A 381 -18.45 -15.45 -28.29
N GLU A 382 -17.20 -15.65 -27.92
CA GLU A 382 -16.55 -16.96 -27.84
C GLU A 382 -17.21 -17.84 -26.75
N ILE A 383 -17.34 -17.32 -25.53
CA ILE A 383 -17.96 -18.02 -24.39
C ILE A 383 -19.42 -18.38 -24.73
N ALA A 384 -20.20 -17.41 -25.24
CA ALA A 384 -21.58 -17.64 -25.59
C ALA A 384 -21.72 -18.72 -26.68
N THR A 385 -20.84 -18.72 -27.68
CA THR A 385 -20.84 -19.71 -28.75
C THR A 385 -20.51 -21.10 -28.22
N GLU A 386 -19.47 -21.24 -27.40
CA GLU A 386 -19.06 -22.52 -26.80
C GLU A 386 -20.17 -23.12 -25.93
N VAL A 387 -20.72 -22.34 -25.00
CA VAL A 387 -21.76 -22.76 -24.05
C VAL A 387 -23.03 -23.18 -24.79
N VAL A 388 -23.45 -22.37 -25.77
CA VAL A 388 -24.68 -22.65 -26.54
C VAL A 388 -24.48 -23.86 -27.48
N GLN A 389 -23.30 -24.03 -28.07
CA GLN A 389 -22.98 -25.20 -28.87
C GLN A 389 -22.99 -26.50 -28.03
N ALA A 390 -22.43 -26.46 -26.82
CA ALA A 390 -22.44 -27.55 -25.89
C ALA A 390 -23.91 -27.95 -25.51
N ALA A 391 -24.72 -26.95 -25.22
CA ALA A 391 -26.12 -27.16 -24.89
C ALA A 391 -26.95 -27.64 -26.08
N TRP A 392 -26.69 -27.18 -27.31
CA TRP A 392 -27.30 -27.67 -28.55
C TRP A 392 -26.97 -29.12 -28.77
N ASN A 393 -25.77 -29.57 -28.44
CA ASN A 393 -25.32 -30.95 -28.51
C ASN A 393 -25.79 -31.81 -27.33
N GLY A 394 -26.66 -31.28 -26.45
CA GLY A 394 -27.30 -32.02 -25.38
C GLY A 394 -26.67 -31.90 -24.00
N ASN A 395 -25.58 -31.10 -23.83
CA ASN A 395 -25.01 -30.79 -22.50
C ASN A 395 -25.97 -29.81 -21.76
N ARG A 396 -26.53 -30.26 -20.63
CA ARG A 396 -27.47 -29.47 -19.82
C ARG A 396 -26.89 -28.95 -18.53
N THR A 397 -25.56 -28.92 -18.40
CA THR A 397 -24.88 -28.50 -17.16
C THR A 397 -25.07 -27.00 -16.92
N VAL A 398 -24.88 -26.17 -17.95
CA VAL A 398 -24.99 -24.70 -17.85
C VAL A 398 -26.40 -24.23 -18.25
N ILE A 399 -26.90 -24.69 -19.37
CA ILE A 399 -28.26 -24.40 -19.85
C ILE A 399 -29.12 -25.63 -19.60
N PRO A 400 -29.97 -25.64 -18.54
CA PRO A 400 -30.63 -26.84 -18.08
C PRO A 400 -31.87 -27.24 -18.94
N CYS A 401 -32.20 -26.47 -19.96
CA CYS A 401 -33.36 -26.66 -20.83
C CYS A 401 -32.98 -27.00 -22.27
N ASP A 402 -33.95 -27.51 -23.03
CA ASP A 402 -33.78 -27.73 -24.48
C ASP A 402 -33.81 -26.38 -25.22
N ILE A 403 -32.68 -25.96 -25.79
CA ILE A 403 -32.60 -24.72 -26.56
C ILE A 403 -33.57 -24.66 -27.73
N SER A 404 -34.02 -25.82 -28.26
CA SER A 404 -35.03 -25.88 -29.31
C SER A 404 -36.45 -25.53 -28.80
N ALA A 405 -36.68 -25.54 -27.46
CA ALA A 405 -37.96 -25.18 -26.86
C ALA A 405 -38.09 -23.65 -26.71
N ALA A 406 -39.26 -23.09 -27.04
CA ALA A 406 -39.50 -21.64 -26.96
C ALA A 406 -39.42 -21.09 -25.51
N SER A 407 -39.72 -21.92 -24.50
CA SER A 407 -39.63 -21.55 -23.09
C SER A 407 -38.19 -21.46 -22.54
N CYS A 408 -37.22 -22.09 -23.23
CA CYS A 408 -35.85 -22.17 -22.72
C CYS A 408 -35.19 -20.78 -22.57
N ALA A 409 -35.48 -19.81 -23.45
CA ALA A 409 -34.97 -18.46 -23.33
C ALA A 409 -35.36 -17.81 -21.99
N GLN A 410 -36.61 -17.96 -21.54
CA GLN A 410 -37.05 -17.39 -20.26
C GLN A 410 -36.42 -18.13 -19.07
N THR A 411 -36.23 -19.44 -19.16
CA THR A 411 -35.52 -20.22 -18.15
C THR A 411 -34.07 -19.73 -18.02
N VAL A 412 -33.35 -19.51 -19.13
CA VAL A 412 -32.00 -18.98 -19.13
C VAL A 412 -31.94 -17.56 -18.53
N ILE A 413 -32.90 -16.70 -18.90
CA ILE A 413 -32.94 -15.32 -18.34
C ILE A 413 -33.15 -15.37 -16.82
N ASN A 414 -34.03 -16.21 -16.30
CA ASN A 414 -34.33 -16.27 -14.88
C ASN A 414 -33.21 -16.95 -14.08
N ASP A 415 -32.78 -18.13 -14.48
CA ASP A 415 -31.93 -19.01 -13.69
C ASP A 415 -30.46 -18.67 -13.89
N LEU A 416 -30.01 -18.58 -15.15
CA LEU A 416 -28.61 -18.23 -15.44
C LEU A 416 -28.34 -16.72 -15.25
N GLY A 417 -29.33 -15.88 -15.56
CA GLY A 417 -29.22 -14.42 -15.33
C GLY A 417 -29.00 -14.07 -13.87
N LEU A 418 -29.65 -14.73 -12.92
CA LEU A 418 -29.41 -14.58 -11.49
C LEU A 418 -27.94 -14.86 -11.13
N LYS A 419 -27.33 -15.91 -11.69
CA LYS A 419 -25.96 -16.32 -11.42
C LYS A 419 -24.95 -15.39 -12.10
N VAL A 420 -25.22 -15.02 -13.36
CA VAL A 420 -24.33 -14.14 -14.17
C VAL A 420 -24.30 -12.73 -13.61
N TRP A 421 -25.44 -12.18 -13.19
CA TRP A 421 -25.52 -10.83 -12.61
C TRP A 421 -25.53 -10.83 -11.08
N ARG A 422 -25.41 -12.00 -10.44
CA ARG A 422 -25.31 -12.19 -8.99
C ARG A 422 -26.47 -11.59 -8.18
N ARG A 423 -27.59 -11.29 -8.86
CA ARG A 423 -28.86 -10.80 -8.31
C ARG A 423 -30.01 -11.09 -9.22
N PRO A 424 -31.27 -11.10 -8.73
CA PRO A 424 -32.43 -11.16 -9.59
C PRO A 424 -32.46 -10.03 -10.61
N LEU A 425 -32.88 -10.33 -11.82
CA LEU A 425 -33.10 -9.33 -12.85
C LEU A 425 -34.42 -8.59 -12.58
N SER A 426 -34.46 -7.30 -12.91
CA SER A 426 -35.72 -6.57 -12.95
C SER A 426 -36.60 -7.02 -14.12
N ASN A 427 -37.87 -6.64 -14.09
CA ASN A 427 -38.80 -6.93 -15.19
C ASN A 427 -38.32 -6.28 -16.50
N GLU A 428 -37.78 -5.08 -16.42
CA GLU A 428 -37.24 -4.31 -17.55
C GLU A 428 -36.00 -4.98 -18.13
N GLU A 429 -35.08 -5.43 -17.27
CA GLU A 429 -33.86 -6.13 -17.66
C GLU A 429 -34.21 -7.48 -18.32
N SER A 430 -35.11 -8.23 -17.71
CA SER A 430 -35.61 -9.49 -18.28
C SER A 430 -36.27 -9.28 -19.66
N ALA A 431 -37.09 -8.24 -19.80
CA ALA A 431 -37.72 -7.89 -21.07
C ALA A 431 -36.73 -7.45 -22.13
N ALA A 432 -35.70 -6.67 -21.75
CA ALA A 432 -34.63 -6.24 -22.65
C ALA A 432 -33.83 -7.44 -23.20
N LEU A 433 -33.42 -8.36 -22.34
CA LEU A 433 -32.73 -9.59 -22.74
C LEU A 433 -33.62 -10.48 -23.63
N LYS A 434 -34.90 -10.59 -23.29
CA LYS A 434 -35.86 -11.32 -24.12
C LYS A 434 -36.01 -10.68 -25.50
N SER A 435 -36.03 -9.37 -25.61
CA SER A 435 -36.07 -8.62 -26.88
C SER A 435 -34.83 -8.89 -27.75
N VAL A 436 -33.63 -8.99 -27.16
CA VAL A 436 -32.43 -9.41 -27.89
C VAL A 436 -32.60 -10.81 -28.49
N TYR A 437 -33.08 -11.77 -27.69
CA TYR A 437 -33.35 -13.12 -28.18
C TYR A 437 -34.37 -13.12 -29.32
N ASP A 438 -35.48 -12.43 -29.16
CA ASP A 438 -36.61 -12.42 -30.12
C ASP A 438 -36.21 -11.74 -31.42
N SER A 439 -35.40 -10.71 -31.41
CA SER A 439 -34.92 -10.02 -32.61
C SER A 439 -34.15 -10.96 -33.57
N VAL A 440 -33.30 -11.82 -33.00
CA VAL A 440 -32.54 -12.82 -33.75
C VAL A 440 -33.44 -14.01 -34.10
N GLN A 441 -34.40 -14.39 -33.25
CA GLN A 441 -35.32 -15.48 -33.49
C GLN A 441 -36.25 -15.20 -34.69
N ALA A 442 -36.54 -13.94 -35.00
CA ALA A 442 -37.28 -13.55 -36.19
C ALA A 442 -36.67 -14.09 -37.49
N ALA A 443 -35.34 -14.37 -37.50
CA ALA A 443 -34.62 -15.04 -38.60
C ALA A 443 -34.70 -16.58 -38.55
N GLY A 444 -35.42 -17.18 -37.56
CA GLY A 444 -35.66 -18.62 -37.47
C GLY A 444 -34.54 -19.48 -36.89
N ASN A 445 -33.49 -18.87 -36.29
CA ASN A 445 -32.34 -19.61 -35.75
C ASN A 445 -32.27 -19.50 -34.22
N ARG A 446 -32.82 -20.51 -33.50
CA ARG A 446 -32.82 -20.54 -32.01
C ARG A 446 -31.44 -20.63 -31.37
N GLN A 447 -30.51 -21.34 -32.01
CA GLN A 447 -29.13 -21.42 -31.51
C GLN A 447 -28.47 -20.03 -31.56
N ALA A 448 -28.58 -19.35 -32.72
CA ALA A 448 -28.07 -17.98 -32.84
C ALA A 448 -28.73 -16.99 -31.86
N SER A 449 -30.06 -17.15 -31.63
CA SER A 449 -30.81 -16.35 -30.67
C SER A 449 -30.30 -16.54 -29.24
N MET A 450 -30.03 -17.77 -28.84
CA MET A 450 -29.50 -18.10 -27.52
C MET A 450 -28.04 -17.58 -27.35
N THR A 451 -27.22 -17.67 -28.41
CA THR A 451 -25.87 -17.10 -28.43
C THR A 451 -25.95 -15.57 -28.26
N ALA A 452 -26.85 -14.88 -28.96
CA ALA A 452 -27.04 -13.44 -28.82
C ALA A 452 -27.50 -13.05 -27.41
N LEU A 453 -28.44 -13.83 -26.83
CA LEU A 453 -28.89 -13.62 -25.46
C LEU A 453 -27.76 -13.76 -24.45
N LEU A 454 -26.99 -14.83 -24.51
CA LEU A 454 -25.87 -15.05 -23.56
C LEU A 454 -24.76 -14.02 -23.74
N ARG A 455 -24.41 -13.67 -25.01
CA ARG A 455 -23.48 -12.60 -25.30
C ARG A 455 -23.92 -11.27 -24.68
N ALA A 456 -25.21 -10.92 -24.81
CA ALA A 456 -25.74 -9.69 -24.20
C ALA A 456 -25.66 -9.70 -22.66
N MET A 457 -25.86 -10.86 -22.02
CA MET A 457 -25.67 -11.01 -20.56
C MET A 457 -24.20 -10.76 -20.16
N LEU A 458 -23.24 -11.30 -20.92
CA LEU A 458 -21.80 -11.22 -20.64
C LEU A 458 -21.20 -9.83 -20.94
N LEU A 459 -21.79 -9.06 -21.87
CA LEU A 459 -21.40 -7.69 -22.17
C LEU A 459 -22.04 -6.66 -21.24
N SER A 460 -22.99 -7.09 -20.40
CA SER A 460 -23.65 -6.19 -19.47
C SER A 460 -22.67 -5.68 -18.41
N PRO A 461 -22.73 -4.39 -18.04
CA PRO A 461 -22.04 -3.89 -16.84
C PRO A 461 -22.36 -4.70 -15.58
N ASN A 462 -23.56 -5.30 -15.48
CA ASN A 462 -23.93 -6.17 -14.37
C ASN A 462 -23.09 -7.45 -14.28
N PHE A 463 -22.47 -7.90 -15.39
CA PHE A 463 -21.51 -9.00 -15.39
C PHE A 463 -20.09 -8.51 -15.20
N LEU A 464 -19.68 -7.52 -16.00
CA LEU A 464 -18.29 -7.03 -16.07
C LEU A 464 -17.85 -6.29 -14.81
N PHE A 465 -18.81 -5.75 -14.06
CA PHE A 465 -18.58 -5.03 -12.81
C PHE A 465 -19.35 -5.69 -11.66
N ARG A 466 -19.02 -5.30 -10.46
CA ARG A 466 -19.75 -5.65 -9.22
C ARG A 466 -20.56 -4.42 -8.77
N PRO A 467 -21.75 -4.20 -9.35
CA PRO A 467 -22.53 -3.01 -9.04
C PRO A 467 -23.10 -3.07 -7.62
N GLU A 468 -22.90 -2.02 -6.87
CA GLU A 468 -23.57 -1.72 -5.61
C GLU A 468 -24.33 -0.40 -5.83
N ILE A 469 -25.63 -0.52 -5.99
CA ILE A 469 -26.44 0.58 -6.55
C ILE A 469 -26.92 1.50 -5.44
N ASP A 470 -26.54 2.76 -5.49
CA ASP A 470 -27.02 3.81 -4.60
C ASP A 470 -28.10 4.63 -5.26
N GLU A 471 -29.17 4.94 -4.50
CA GLU A 471 -30.21 5.86 -4.95
C GLU A 471 -29.71 7.31 -4.96
N ASN A 472 -28.77 7.64 -4.08
CA ASN A 472 -28.12 8.94 -3.99
C ASN A 472 -26.60 8.77 -3.89
N LEU A 473 -25.89 9.01 -4.98
CA LEU A 473 -24.42 8.88 -5.08
C LEU A 473 -23.65 9.85 -4.19
N SER A 474 -24.25 10.98 -3.83
CA SER A 474 -23.64 12.02 -2.99
C SER A 474 -24.01 11.92 -1.51
N SER A 475 -24.64 10.80 -1.09
CA SER A 475 -25.02 10.62 0.31
C SER A 475 -23.83 10.29 1.18
N ASN A 476 -23.55 11.12 2.19
CA ASN A 476 -22.56 10.85 3.24
C ASN A 476 -23.08 9.88 4.31
N GLN A 477 -24.34 9.47 4.24
CA GLN A 477 -24.90 8.50 5.17
C GLN A 477 -24.52 7.09 4.75
N ALA A 478 -23.96 6.32 5.70
CA ALA A 478 -23.74 4.91 5.50
C ALA A 478 -25.06 4.15 5.30
N ARG A 479 -25.09 3.28 4.28
CA ARG A 479 -26.19 2.32 4.09
C ARG A 479 -25.68 0.89 4.19
N PRO A 480 -26.48 -0.04 4.72
CA PRO A 480 -26.12 -1.46 4.62
C PRO A 480 -26.20 -1.94 3.16
N LEU A 481 -25.34 -2.87 2.81
CA LEU A 481 -25.44 -3.63 1.57
C LEU A 481 -26.71 -4.49 1.61
N ASN A 482 -27.40 -4.62 0.49
CA ASN A 482 -28.44 -5.64 0.38
C ASN A 482 -27.82 -7.05 0.35
N ALA A 483 -28.64 -8.08 0.56
CA ALA A 483 -28.13 -9.44 0.70
C ALA A 483 -27.38 -9.97 -0.54
N TYR A 484 -27.73 -9.54 -1.76
CA TYR A 484 -27.06 -9.94 -2.99
C TYR A 484 -25.74 -9.16 -3.21
N GLU A 485 -25.71 -7.86 -2.88
CA GLU A 485 -24.48 -7.06 -2.87
C GLU A 485 -23.48 -7.68 -1.89
N LEU A 486 -23.94 -8.04 -0.67
CA LEU A 486 -23.12 -8.69 0.36
C LEU A 486 -22.61 -10.06 -0.10
N ALA A 487 -23.47 -10.90 -0.72
CA ALA A 487 -23.06 -12.18 -1.28
C ALA A 487 -21.98 -12.01 -2.35
N SER A 488 -22.13 -11.04 -3.23
CA SER A 488 -21.15 -10.71 -4.27
C SER A 488 -19.82 -10.25 -3.66
N ARG A 489 -19.85 -9.25 -2.75
CA ARG A 489 -18.63 -8.73 -2.10
C ARG A 489 -17.89 -9.85 -1.37
N MET A 490 -18.61 -10.68 -0.62
CA MET A 490 -18.06 -11.79 0.14
C MET A 490 -17.42 -12.86 -0.76
N SER A 491 -18.06 -13.24 -1.87
CA SER A 491 -17.52 -14.29 -2.75
C SER A 491 -16.28 -13.82 -3.51
N TYR A 492 -16.25 -12.56 -3.97
CA TYR A 492 -15.07 -12.03 -4.63
C TYR A 492 -13.91 -11.78 -3.65
N PHE A 493 -14.20 -11.44 -2.40
CA PHE A 493 -13.19 -11.39 -1.36
C PHE A 493 -12.55 -12.75 -1.09
N LEU A 494 -13.37 -13.78 -0.78
CA LEU A 494 -12.88 -15.07 -0.29
C LEU A 494 -12.49 -16.05 -1.40
N TRP A 495 -13.08 -15.93 -2.60
CA TRP A 495 -12.91 -16.86 -3.72
C TRP A 495 -12.43 -16.22 -5.01
N ALA A 496 -12.37 -14.88 -5.06
CA ALA A 496 -12.16 -14.11 -6.31
C ALA A 496 -13.05 -14.64 -7.46
N SER A 497 -14.30 -14.99 -7.15
CA SER A 497 -15.27 -15.58 -8.08
C SER A 497 -16.72 -15.27 -7.67
N THR A 498 -17.65 -15.63 -8.55
CA THR A 498 -19.10 -15.47 -8.36
C THR A 498 -19.62 -16.27 -7.16
N PRO A 499 -20.71 -15.80 -6.46
CA PRO A 499 -21.37 -16.56 -5.42
C PRO A 499 -21.88 -17.92 -5.92
N ASP A 500 -21.77 -18.95 -5.08
CA ASP A 500 -22.38 -20.24 -5.34
C ASP A 500 -23.90 -20.25 -5.06
N ASP A 501 -24.58 -21.34 -5.46
CA ASP A 501 -26.01 -21.48 -5.27
C ASP A 501 -26.42 -21.44 -3.79
N ALA A 502 -25.58 -21.92 -2.88
CA ALA A 502 -25.86 -21.91 -1.44
C ALA A 502 -25.85 -20.48 -0.88
N LEU A 503 -24.88 -19.68 -1.28
CA LEU A 503 -24.76 -18.27 -0.86
C LEU A 503 -25.89 -17.42 -1.47
N LEU A 504 -26.21 -17.62 -2.77
CA LEU A 504 -27.33 -16.94 -3.44
C LEU A 504 -28.68 -17.31 -2.80
N ALA A 505 -28.88 -18.56 -2.35
CA ALA A 505 -30.11 -18.95 -1.66
C ALA A 505 -30.27 -18.23 -0.31
N LYS A 506 -29.20 -18.00 0.43
CA LYS A 506 -29.18 -17.21 1.68
C LYS A 506 -29.41 -15.72 1.43
N ALA A 507 -28.91 -15.21 0.31
CA ALA A 507 -29.23 -13.85 -0.13
C ALA A 507 -30.74 -13.74 -0.49
N ALA A 508 -31.29 -14.70 -1.23
CA ALA A 508 -32.67 -14.71 -1.67
C ALA A 508 -33.68 -14.73 -0.51
N ASN A 509 -33.40 -15.46 0.56
CA ASN A 509 -34.29 -15.54 1.74
C ASN A 509 -33.98 -14.47 2.80
N GLY A 510 -32.99 -13.58 2.56
CA GLY A 510 -32.58 -12.48 3.46
C GLY A 510 -31.81 -12.92 4.69
N SER A 511 -31.50 -14.22 4.87
CA SER A 511 -30.80 -14.70 6.05
C SER A 511 -29.30 -14.29 6.09
N LEU A 512 -28.72 -13.96 4.95
CA LEU A 512 -27.30 -13.61 4.84
C LEU A 512 -26.93 -12.33 5.60
N THR A 513 -27.88 -11.43 5.85
CA THR A 513 -27.67 -10.20 6.62
C THR A 513 -27.57 -10.43 8.14
N ASN A 514 -27.90 -11.65 8.62
CA ASN A 514 -27.77 -12.03 10.01
C ASN A 514 -26.33 -12.45 10.33
N ASP A 515 -25.76 -11.93 11.42
CA ASP A 515 -24.36 -12.14 11.82
C ASP A 515 -23.97 -13.61 11.98
N ALA A 516 -24.84 -14.41 12.61
CA ALA A 516 -24.57 -15.83 12.81
C ALA A 516 -24.54 -16.60 11.47
N THR A 517 -25.44 -16.26 10.53
CA THR A 517 -25.45 -16.86 9.19
C THR A 517 -24.25 -16.38 8.38
N LEU A 518 -23.93 -15.10 8.45
CA LEU A 518 -22.80 -14.51 7.74
C LEU A 518 -21.48 -15.13 8.20
N ARG A 519 -21.29 -15.28 9.52
CA ARG A 519 -20.13 -15.97 10.12
C ARG A 519 -20.03 -17.42 9.65
N ALA A 520 -21.14 -18.16 9.67
CA ALA A 520 -21.18 -19.56 9.22
C ALA A 520 -20.80 -19.70 7.74
N GLU A 521 -21.25 -18.75 6.90
CA GLU A 521 -20.88 -18.75 5.47
C GLU A 521 -19.42 -18.36 5.27
N ALA A 522 -18.88 -17.38 6.00
CA ALA A 522 -17.46 -17.04 5.95
C ALA A 522 -16.59 -18.27 6.29
N THR A 523 -16.94 -18.97 7.39
CA THR A 523 -16.24 -20.19 7.80
C THR A 523 -16.34 -21.30 6.72
N ARG A 524 -17.53 -21.52 6.14
CA ARG A 524 -17.71 -22.49 5.06
C ARG A 524 -16.86 -22.14 3.84
N MET A 525 -16.86 -20.88 3.45
CA MET A 525 -16.15 -20.40 2.27
C MET A 525 -14.63 -20.45 2.45
N LEU A 526 -14.12 -20.16 3.65
CA LEU A 526 -12.71 -20.29 3.98
C LEU A 526 -12.24 -21.76 3.98
N ALA A 527 -13.13 -22.71 4.31
CA ALA A 527 -12.83 -24.14 4.23
C ALA A 527 -12.97 -24.74 2.82
N ASP A 528 -13.53 -23.99 1.87
CA ASP A 528 -13.70 -24.45 0.47
C ASP A 528 -12.37 -24.34 -0.30
N PRO A 529 -12.05 -25.28 -1.20
CA PRO A 529 -10.85 -25.20 -2.04
C PRO A 529 -10.71 -23.90 -2.85
N LYS A 530 -11.80 -23.20 -3.17
CA LYS A 530 -11.78 -21.89 -3.85
C LYS A 530 -11.09 -20.81 -3.04
N SER A 531 -11.00 -20.96 -1.70
CA SER A 531 -10.27 -20.04 -0.83
C SER A 531 -8.76 -20.01 -1.12
N GLU A 532 -8.24 -20.94 -1.92
CA GLU A 532 -6.86 -20.88 -2.44
C GLU A 532 -6.60 -19.58 -3.24
N SER A 533 -7.66 -18.91 -3.72
CA SER A 533 -7.58 -17.56 -4.30
C SER A 533 -7.01 -16.52 -3.34
N LEU A 534 -7.20 -16.69 -2.02
CA LEU A 534 -6.58 -15.81 -1.01
C LEU A 534 -5.05 -15.95 -1.01
N LEU A 535 -4.54 -17.16 -1.27
CA LEU A 535 -3.10 -17.35 -1.41
C LEU A 535 -2.56 -16.59 -2.63
N THR A 536 -3.19 -16.76 -3.80
CA THR A 536 -2.68 -16.23 -5.08
C THR A 536 -2.96 -14.75 -5.30
N ASN A 537 -4.06 -14.22 -4.78
CA ASN A 537 -4.46 -12.83 -5.03
C ASN A 537 -4.18 -11.90 -3.83
N PHE A 538 -4.23 -12.42 -2.60
CA PHE A 538 -3.92 -11.65 -1.41
C PHE A 538 -2.48 -11.87 -0.96
N ALA A 539 -2.12 -13.09 -0.52
CA ALA A 539 -0.86 -13.32 0.18
C ALA A 539 0.38 -13.14 -0.74
N GLU A 540 0.33 -13.60 -1.99
CA GLU A 540 1.43 -13.43 -2.96
C GLU A 540 1.67 -11.95 -3.27
N THR A 541 0.63 -11.17 -3.42
CA THR A 541 0.72 -9.73 -3.69
C THR A 541 1.14 -8.96 -2.45
N TRP A 542 0.51 -9.21 -1.29
CA TRP A 542 0.86 -8.56 -0.02
C TRP A 542 2.35 -8.73 0.30
N LEU A 543 2.87 -9.96 0.24
CA LEU A 543 4.23 -10.29 0.64
C LEU A 543 5.27 -10.10 -0.47
N ALA A 544 4.79 -9.76 -1.67
CA ALA A 544 5.62 -9.40 -2.83
C ALA A 544 6.61 -10.48 -3.30
N PHE A 545 6.42 -11.76 -2.92
CA PHE A 545 7.32 -12.82 -3.36
C PHE A 545 7.09 -13.28 -4.81
N GLU A 546 5.97 -12.91 -5.43
CA GLU A 546 5.74 -13.12 -6.86
C GLU A 546 6.76 -12.38 -7.74
N TYR A 547 7.36 -11.28 -7.23
CA TYR A 547 8.41 -10.55 -7.93
C TYR A 547 9.71 -11.33 -8.10
N LEU A 548 9.87 -12.47 -7.41
CA LEU A 548 11.04 -13.34 -7.57
C LEU A 548 11.22 -13.75 -9.03
N LYS A 549 10.13 -14.04 -9.76
CA LYS A 549 10.16 -14.39 -11.18
C LYS A 549 10.70 -13.32 -12.12
N SER A 550 10.69 -12.07 -11.70
CA SER A 550 11.24 -10.93 -12.44
C SER A 550 12.56 -10.43 -11.86
N HIS A 551 13.02 -11.03 -10.75
CA HIS A 551 14.24 -10.64 -10.08
C HIS A 551 15.45 -11.27 -10.79
N GLU A 552 16.44 -10.45 -11.17
CA GLU A 552 17.68 -10.93 -11.78
C GLU A 552 18.69 -11.32 -10.71
N VAL A 553 19.28 -12.50 -10.85
CA VAL A 553 20.41 -13.00 -10.04
C VAL A 553 21.62 -13.19 -10.93
N ASP A 554 22.80 -12.77 -10.49
CA ASP A 554 24.06 -13.02 -11.21
C ASP A 554 24.46 -14.50 -11.07
N THR A 555 24.03 -15.31 -12.03
CA THR A 555 24.29 -16.76 -12.06
C THR A 555 25.76 -17.11 -12.29
N ASN A 556 26.62 -16.15 -12.69
CA ASN A 556 28.07 -16.37 -12.73
C ASN A 556 28.66 -16.41 -11.30
N LEU A 557 28.13 -15.59 -10.39
CA LEU A 557 28.51 -15.58 -8.99
C LEU A 557 27.78 -16.67 -8.18
N TYR A 558 26.55 -16.99 -8.58
CA TYR A 558 25.67 -17.95 -7.89
C TYR A 558 25.17 -19.06 -8.83
N PRO A 559 26.07 -19.88 -9.42
CA PRO A 559 25.68 -20.89 -10.41
C PRO A 559 24.77 -21.99 -9.85
N GLN A 560 24.66 -22.11 -8.53
CA GLN A 560 23.74 -23.03 -7.86
C GLN A 560 22.28 -22.51 -7.83
N TYR A 561 22.04 -21.23 -8.11
CA TYR A 561 20.69 -20.68 -8.26
C TYR A 561 20.21 -20.93 -9.68
N THR A 562 19.17 -21.73 -9.80
CA THR A 562 18.58 -22.17 -11.08
C THR A 562 17.07 -21.94 -11.04
N ASP A 563 16.41 -21.98 -12.22
CA ASP A 563 14.96 -21.89 -12.30
C ASP A 563 14.25 -22.92 -11.41
N THR A 564 14.82 -24.13 -11.26
CA THR A 564 14.29 -25.17 -10.38
C THR A 564 14.36 -24.78 -8.89
N ILE A 565 15.42 -24.09 -8.48
CA ILE A 565 15.54 -23.58 -7.10
C ILE A 565 14.59 -22.40 -6.89
N GLU A 566 14.46 -21.52 -7.88
CA GLU A 566 13.51 -20.41 -7.85
C GLU A 566 12.07 -20.91 -7.70
N ASP A 567 11.67 -21.90 -8.52
CA ASP A 567 10.36 -22.54 -8.40
C ASP A 567 10.16 -23.16 -7.01
N ALA A 568 11.17 -23.84 -6.48
CA ALA A 568 11.11 -24.46 -5.15
C ALA A 568 10.98 -23.41 -4.03
N PHE A 569 11.59 -22.22 -4.15
CA PHE A 569 11.43 -21.11 -3.22
C PHE A 569 9.99 -20.58 -3.20
N ILE A 570 9.39 -20.42 -4.38
CA ILE A 570 8.00 -19.98 -4.50
C ILE A 570 7.05 -21.00 -3.89
N GLU A 571 7.27 -22.29 -4.21
CA GLU A 571 6.45 -23.39 -3.68
C GLU A 571 6.61 -23.58 -2.16
N GLU A 572 7.80 -23.35 -1.58
CA GLU A 572 8.00 -23.31 -0.12
C GLU A 572 7.04 -22.30 0.51
N THR A 573 7.06 -21.06 0.01
CA THR A 573 6.30 -19.97 0.57
C THR A 573 4.79 -20.17 0.37
N ARG A 574 4.37 -20.66 -0.80
CA ARG A 574 2.98 -21.03 -1.06
C ARG A 574 2.47 -22.12 -0.11
N ALA A 575 3.22 -23.21 0.04
CA ALA A 575 2.84 -24.30 0.92
C ALA A 575 2.77 -23.87 2.38
N PHE A 576 3.68 -22.99 2.80
CA PHE A 576 3.72 -22.42 4.14
C PHE A 576 2.50 -21.53 4.42
N LEU A 577 2.20 -20.58 3.54
CA LEU A 577 1.04 -19.68 3.69
C LEU A 577 -0.29 -20.42 3.54
N LYS A 578 -0.37 -21.39 2.62
CA LYS A 578 -1.52 -22.28 2.49
C LYS A 578 -1.80 -23.01 3.79
N HIS A 579 -0.77 -23.55 4.46
CA HIS A 579 -0.92 -24.20 5.76
C HIS A 579 -1.42 -23.23 6.84
N ILE A 580 -0.88 -22.00 6.90
CA ILE A 580 -1.34 -21.00 7.87
C ILE A 580 -2.82 -20.65 7.65
N ILE A 581 -3.22 -20.42 6.40
CA ILE A 581 -4.60 -20.04 6.06
C ILE A 581 -5.54 -21.25 6.29
N SER A 582 -5.24 -22.43 5.76
CA SER A 582 -6.14 -23.58 5.82
C SER A 582 -6.32 -24.17 7.22
N GLU A 583 -5.29 -24.05 8.08
CA GLU A 583 -5.33 -24.57 9.46
C GLU A 583 -5.72 -23.50 10.48
N GLY A 584 -6.02 -22.29 10.04
CA GLY A 584 -6.37 -21.17 10.92
C GLY A 584 -5.28 -20.88 11.96
N ARG A 585 -4.01 -20.88 11.53
CA ARG A 585 -2.89 -20.68 12.44
C ARG A 585 -2.79 -19.23 12.88
N PRO A 586 -2.19 -18.98 14.06
CA PRO A 586 -1.86 -17.63 14.51
C PRO A 586 -1.04 -16.88 13.45
N ILE A 587 -1.39 -15.63 13.20
CA ILE A 587 -0.69 -14.82 12.21
C ILE A 587 0.80 -14.62 12.54
N SER A 588 1.16 -14.61 13.83
CA SER A 588 2.54 -14.52 14.31
C SER A 588 3.45 -15.61 13.73
N GLU A 589 2.90 -16.78 13.37
CA GLU A 589 3.66 -17.84 12.73
C GLU A 589 4.20 -17.47 11.35
N ILE A 590 3.63 -16.49 10.67
CA ILE A 590 4.20 -15.96 9.42
C ILE A 590 5.64 -15.53 9.65
N MET A 591 5.94 -14.89 10.78
CA MET A 591 7.28 -14.43 11.09
C MET A 591 8.12 -15.43 11.87
N ASN A 592 7.54 -16.14 12.88
CA ASN A 592 8.33 -16.90 13.83
C ASN A 592 8.13 -18.42 13.81
N ALA A 593 7.46 -18.96 12.77
CA ALA A 593 7.25 -20.41 12.67
C ALA A 593 8.56 -21.18 12.76
N LYS A 594 8.56 -22.25 13.59
CA LYS A 594 9.68 -23.20 13.74
C LYS A 594 9.57 -24.38 12.76
N TYR A 595 8.95 -24.14 11.60
CA TYR A 595 8.80 -25.11 10.53
C TYR A 595 8.75 -24.40 9.18
N THR A 596 8.92 -25.15 8.12
CA THR A 596 8.73 -24.75 6.73
C THR A 596 8.23 -25.93 5.90
N PHE A 597 8.21 -25.81 4.57
CA PHE A 597 7.84 -26.85 3.63
C PHE A 597 8.98 -27.08 2.64
N LEU A 598 9.45 -28.31 2.54
CA LEU A 598 10.59 -28.67 1.69
C LEU A 598 10.24 -29.85 0.78
N ASN A 599 10.72 -29.81 -0.45
CA ASN A 599 10.95 -30.97 -1.30
C ASN A 599 12.45 -31.36 -1.26
N GLU A 600 12.85 -32.45 -1.94
CA GLU A 600 14.24 -32.91 -1.95
C GLU A 600 15.19 -31.85 -2.53
N THR A 601 14.79 -31.15 -3.59
CA THR A 601 15.59 -30.13 -4.24
C THR A 601 15.91 -29.00 -3.27
N LEU A 602 14.92 -28.47 -2.60
CA LEU A 602 15.09 -27.36 -1.66
C LEU A 602 15.81 -27.79 -0.38
N ALA A 603 15.52 -28.97 0.12
CA ALA A 603 16.22 -29.54 1.27
C ALA A 603 17.73 -29.68 1.01
N ASN A 604 18.10 -30.21 -0.15
CA ASN A 604 19.50 -30.28 -0.56
C ASN A 604 20.15 -28.89 -0.67
N TYR A 605 19.44 -27.95 -1.24
CA TYR A 605 19.90 -26.53 -1.37
C TYR A 605 20.14 -25.88 -0.01
N TYR A 606 19.28 -26.14 0.98
CA TYR A 606 19.42 -25.63 2.35
C TYR A 606 20.37 -26.49 3.22
N GLY A 607 20.89 -27.60 2.72
CA GLY A 607 21.71 -28.52 3.47
C GLY A 607 20.95 -29.38 4.50
N VAL A 608 19.64 -29.56 4.28
CA VAL A 608 18.76 -30.37 5.14
C VAL A 608 18.75 -31.82 4.71
N GLN A 609 18.86 -32.73 5.67
CA GLN A 609 18.86 -34.18 5.43
C GLN A 609 17.47 -34.79 5.72
N GLY A 610 17.20 -35.96 5.06
CA GLY A 610 16.01 -36.77 5.36
C GLY A 610 14.72 -36.32 4.65
N VAL A 611 14.78 -35.41 3.71
CA VAL A 611 13.66 -35.07 2.82
C VAL A 611 13.94 -35.65 1.44
N SER A 612 12.97 -36.37 0.83
CA SER A 612 13.10 -36.97 -0.49
C SER A 612 11.84 -36.83 -1.32
N GLY A 613 11.98 -36.69 -2.66
CA GLY A 613 10.91 -36.58 -3.63
C GLY A 613 10.46 -35.12 -3.88
N ASP A 614 9.57 -34.91 -4.88
CA ASP A 614 9.34 -33.63 -5.52
C ASP A 614 8.28 -32.77 -4.83
N TYR A 615 7.36 -33.35 -4.04
CA TYR A 615 6.30 -32.54 -3.40
C TYR A 615 6.74 -31.91 -2.09
N MET A 616 6.23 -30.70 -1.81
CA MET A 616 6.47 -29.98 -0.57
C MET A 616 5.84 -30.71 0.62
N ARG A 617 6.61 -30.88 1.67
CA ARG A 617 6.17 -31.47 2.94
C ARG A 617 6.65 -30.65 4.11
N ARG A 618 5.85 -30.59 5.18
CA ARG A 618 6.21 -29.89 6.40
C ARG A 618 7.49 -30.46 6.99
N TYR A 619 8.43 -29.57 7.27
CA TYR A 619 9.69 -29.85 7.95
C TYR A 619 9.80 -28.98 9.20
N ASN A 620 9.95 -29.59 10.37
CA ASN A 620 10.15 -28.86 11.62
C ASN A 620 11.64 -28.58 11.80
N TRP A 621 11.97 -27.31 11.95
CA TRP A 621 13.34 -26.90 12.20
C TRP A 621 13.82 -27.45 13.55
N PRO A 622 15.03 -28.05 13.64
CA PRO A 622 15.61 -28.46 14.89
C PRO A 622 15.92 -27.26 15.78
N GLU A 623 16.15 -27.53 17.08
CA GLU A 623 16.64 -26.50 17.99
C GLU A 623 17.97 -25.92 17.48
N GLY A 624 18.14 -24.58 17.57
CA GLY A 624 19.32 -23.90 17.04
C GLY A 624 19.32 -23.70 15.50
N ALA A 625 18.24 -24.06 14.82
CA ALA A 625 18.09 -23.72 13.39
C ALA A 625 18.16 -22.20 13.17
N LYS A 626 18.75 -21.84 12.05
CA LYS A 626 19.05 -20.45 11.67
C LYS A 626 17.92 -19.76 10.90
N ARG A 627 16.85 -20.49 10.56
CA ARG A 627 15.70 -20.00 9.80
C ARG A 627 14.45 -19.91 10.68
N ARG A 628 13.62 -18.90 10.43
CA ARG A 628 12.33 -18.65 11.07
C ARG A 628 11.36 -18.05 10.07
N GLY A 629 10.14 -18.59 10.03
CA GLY A 629 9.06 -18.03 9.25
C GLY A 629 9.47 -17.54 7.87
N ILE A 630 8.70 -16.63 7.31
CA ILE A 630 8.91 -16.14 5.94
C ILE A 630 10.20 -15.34 5.76
N MET A 631 10.71 -14.69 6.81
CA MET A 631 11.99 -13.98 6.74
C MET A 631 13.17 -14.90 6.45
N GLY A 632 13.03 -16.20 6.76
CA GLY A 632 14.03 -17.23 6.49
C GLY A 632 13.83 -17.95 5.16
N HIS A 633 12.77 -17.67 4.39
CA HIS A 633 12.51 -18.31 3.11
C HIS A 633 13.46 -17.80 2.01
N GLY A 634 13.86 -18.69 1.11
CA GLY A 634 14.69 -18.32 -0.02
C GLY A 634 14.04 -17.30 -0.93
N SER A 635 12.74 -17.36 -1.13
CA SER A 635 11.95 -16.40 -1.91
C SER A 635 12.12 -14.97 -1.39
N SER A 636 11.88 -14.73 -0.10
CA SER A 636 11.96 -13.43 0.53
C SER A 636 13.38 -12.86 0.55
N LEU A 637 14.34 -13.71 0.90
CA LEU A 637 15.76 -13.34 0.99
C LEU A 637 16.35 -12.95 -0.37
N THR A 638 15.91 -13.62 -1.45
CA THR A 638 16.41 -13.38 -2.81
C THR A 638 15.67 -12.21 -3.47
N ALA A 639 14.34 -12.13 -3.40
CA ALA A 639 13.56 -11.05 -3.98
C ALA A 639 13.98 -9.66 -3.44
N HIS A 640 14.48 -9.60 -2.20
CA HIS A 640 14.92 -8.35 -1.54
C HIS A 640 16.45 -8.24 -1.44
N ALA A 641 17.17 -8.83 -2.39
CA ALA A 641 18.60 -8.66 -2.60
C ALA A 641 18.87 -7.82 -3.87
N LEU A 642 20.14 -7.55 -4.12
CA LEU A 642 20.64 -7.09 -5.43
C LEU A 642 21.14 -8.32 -6.20
N PRO A 643 21.29 -8.26 -7.54
CA PRO A 643 21.70 -9.42 -8.32
C PRO A 643 22.99 -10.10 -7.82
N ASN A 644 23.94 -9.32 -7.30
CA ASN A 644 25.28 -9.77 -6.91
C ASN A 644 25.62 -9.63 -5.42
N LYS A 645 24.77 -8.96 -4.63
CA LYS A 645 25.01 -8.73 -3.20
C LYS A 645 23.73 -8.56 -2.41
N THR A 646 23.79 -8.71 -1.09
CA THR A 646 22.68 -8.43 -0.20
C THR A 646 22.44 -6.93 -0.06
N SER A 647 21.25 -6.56 0.39
CA SER A 647 20.90 -5.18 0.70
C SER A 647 20.11 -5.15 2.03
N PRO A 648 20.76 -4.78 3.14
CA PRO A 648 20.06 -4.58 4.41
C PRO A 648 18.86 -3.65 4.25
N VAL A 649 19.03 -2.54 3.52
CA VAL A 649 17.97 -1.56 3.26
C VAL A 649 16.75 -2.21 2.61
N ARG A 650 16.90 -2.96 1.51
CA ARG A 650 15.76 -3.59 0.84
C ARG A 650 15.03 -4.60 1.72
N ARG A 651 15.80 -5.42 2.46
CA ARG A 651 15.25 -6.40 3.41
C ARG A 651 14.54 -5.74 4.57
N GLY A 652 15.14 -4.69 5.14
CA GLY A 652 14.56 -3.90 6.21
C GLY A 652 13.29 -3.17 5.77
N THR A 653 13.34 -2.46 4.63
CA THR A 653 12.18 -1.76 4.06
C THR A 653 11.02 -2.71 3.79
N TRP A 654 11.29 -3.92 3.26
CA TRP A 654 10.25 -4.93 3.04
C TRP A 654 9.53 -5.32 4.33
N ILE A 655 10.29 -5.56 5.43
CA ILE A 655 9.69 -5.88 6.74
C ILE A 655 8.89 -4.68 7.26
N MET A 656 9.45 -3.47 7.18
CA MET A 656 8.75 -2.26 7.63
C MET A 656 7.46 -2.01 6.83
N ASP A 657 7.51 -2.15 5.51
CA ASP A 657 6.36 -1.95 4.64
C ASP A 657 5.28 -3.03 4.86
N LYS A 658 5.66 -4.31 4.73
CA LYS A 658 4.69 -5.42 4.65
C LYS A 658 4.18 -5.92 6.00
N PHE A 659 4.96 -5.73 7.06
CA PHE A 659 4.62 -6.29 8.38
C PHE A 659 4.43 -5.23 9.47
N LEU A 660 5.01 -4.04 9.30
CA LEU A 660 4.88 -2.99 10.29
C LEU A 660 4.06 -1.80 9.79
N CYS A 661 3.70 -1.74 8.49
CA CYS A 661 3.03 -0.60 7.85
C CYS A 661 3.73 0.73 8.16
N ASP A 662 5.05 0.69 8.23
CA ASP A 662 5.91 1.81 8.59
C ASP A 662 7.00 2.02 7.54
N ARG A 663 6.59 2.06 6.27
CA ARG A 663 7.50 2.30 5.15
C ARG A 663 8.11 3.71 5.27
N PRO A 664 9.44 3.84 5.29
CA PRO A 664 10.07 5.14 5.19
C PRO A 664 9.66 5.84 3.89
N PRO A 665 9.52 7.18 3.89
CA PRO A 665 9.28 7.92 2.67
C PRO A 665 10.42 7.69 1.67
N GLU A 666 10.09 7.73 0.37
CA GLU A 666 11.12 7.66 -0.66
C GLU A 666 11.97 8.94 -0.61
N PRO A 667 13.31 8.82 -0.68
CA PRO A 667 14.15 10.00 -0.66
C PRO A 667 13.95 10.83 -1.93
N ASP A 668 13.91 12.14 -1.78
CA ASP A 668 13.83 13.07 -2.90
C ASP A 668 15.03 12.90 -3.87
N GLY A 669 14.82 13.20 -5.16
CA GLY A 669 15.83 13.04 -6.20
C GLY A 669 17.14 13.78 -5.90
N ASP A 670 17.09 14.92 -5.22
CA ASP A 670 18.25 15.70 -4.83
C ASP A 670 19.07 15.02 -3.72
N VAL A 671 18.42 14.26 -2.85
CA VAL A 671 19.08 13.44 -1.82
C VAL A 671 19.78 12.24 -2.45
N ILE A 672 19.14 11.61 -3.45
CA ILE A 672 19.76 10.51 -4.22
C ILE A 672 21.01 10.98 -4.97
N ALA A 673 21.03 12.22 -5.49
CA ALA A 673 22.16 12.79 -6.19
C ALA A 673 23.39 13.04 -5.28
N GLN A 674 23.21 13.08 -3.96
CA GLN A 674 24.27 13.26 -2.96
C GLN A 674 24.86 11.94 -2.45
N PHE A 675 24.51 10.82 -3.08
CA PHE A 675 24.99 9.51 -2.66
C PHE A 675 26.52 9.46 -2.67
N PRO A 676 27.20 9.05 -1.58
CA PRO A 676 28.66 9.03 -1.55
C PRO A 676 29.21 7.99 -2.52
N THR A 677 30.41 8.26 -3.06
CA THR A 677 31.16 7.25 -3.81
C THR A 677 31.54 6.11 -2.87
N ILE A 678 31.02 4.91 -3.14
CA ILE A 678 31.27 3.72 -2.34
C ILE A 678 32.62 3.13 -2.74
N PRO A 679 33.61 3.03 -1.83
CA PRO A 679 34.87 2.33 -2.08
C PRO A 679 34.61 0.84 -2.39
N ASP A 680 35.45 0.27 -3.26
CA ASP A 680 35.42 -1.16 -3.54
C ASP A 680 35.81 -1.99 -2.30
N GLY A 681 35.23 -3.17 -2.18
CA GLY A 681 35.57 -4.14 -1.15
C GLY A 681 34.84 -3.99 0.19
N LEU A 682 33.99 -2.99 0.36
CA LEU A 682 33.16 -2.86 1.55
C LEU A 682 32.04 -3.92 1.57
N ASN A 683 31.79 -4.49 2.76
CA ASN A 683 30.63 -5.33 2.96
C ASN A 683 29.33 -4.49 3.05
N PRO A 684 28.13 -5.08 2.90
CA PRO A 684 26.87 -4.34 2.90
C PRO A 684 26.61 -3.49 4.15
N ARG A 685 27.05 -3.94 5.33
CA ARG A 685 26.93 -3.18 6.57
C ARG A 685 27.82 -1.93 6.55
N GLN A 686 29.08 -2.06 6.12
CA GLN A 686 29.98 -0.92 5.98
C GLN A 686 29.47 0.10 4.95
N VAL A 687 28.87 -0.35 3.85
CA VAL A 687 28.22 0.52 2.86
C VAL A 687 27.07 1.28 3.49
N SER A 688 26.25 0.61 4.27
CA SER A 688 25.09 1.19 4.96
C SER A 688 25.53 2.25 5.99
N GLU A 689 26.55 1.95 6.80
CA GLU A 689 27.11 2.92 7.77
C GLU A 689 27.72 4.13 7.07
N LEU A 690 28.48 3.93 5.99
CA LEU A 690 29.03 5.04 5.19
C LEU A 690 27.90 5.94 4.61
N HIS A 691 26.82 5.33 4.16
CA HIS A 691 25.67 6.06 3.66
C HIS A 691 24.98 6.86 4.79
N LYS A 692 24.79 6.24 5.92
CA LYS A 692 24.22 6.86 7.12
C LYS A 692 25.03 8.05 7.61
N GLU A 693 26.37 7.96 7.53
CA GLU A 693 27.28 9.06 7.89
C GLU A 693 27.31 10.20 6.87
N SER A 694 26.78 9.99 5.66
CA SER A 694 26.87 10.97 4.57
C SER A 694 25.98 12.21 4.78
N SER A 695 24.84 12.07 5.43
CA SER A 695 23.95 13.18 5.79
C SER A 695 22.99 12.81 6.93
N SER A 696 22.47 13.82 7.63
CA SER A 696 21.45 13.62 8.67
C SER A 696 20.14 13.05 8.12
N ILE A 697 19.78 13.38 6.89
CA ILE A 697 18.58 12.84 6.20
C ILE A 697 18.75 11.34 5.95
N CYS A 698 19.94 10.92 5.45
CA CYS A 698 20.25 9.50 5.25
C CYS A 698 20.25 8.76 6.59
N ALA A 699 20.88 9.34 7.62
CA ALA A 699 20.92 8.77 8.96
C ALA A 699 19.53 8.54 9.54
N ALA A 700 18.61 9.47 9.34
CA ALA A 700 17.25 9.38 9.86
C ALA A 700 16.52 8.11 9.38
N CYS A 701 16.54 7.81 8.05
CA CYS A 701 15.92 6.59 7.52
C CYS A 701 16.71 5.33 7.90
N HIS A 702 18.03 5.35 7.74
CA HIS A 702 18.87 4.17 7.92
C HIS A 702 18.95 3.67 9.36
N THR A 703 18.72 4.56 10.36
CA THR A 703 18.63 4.17 11.77
C THR A 703 17.44 3.22 12.04
N TYR A 704 16.37 3.33 11.26
CA TYR A 704 15.21 2.47 11.40
C TYR A 704 15.26 1.21 10.53
N VAL A 705 15.72 1.37 9.28
CA VAL A 705 15.66 0.31 8.27
C VAL A 705 16.76 -0.72 8.44
N ASP A 706 18.01 -0.24 8.61
CA ASP A 706 19.19 -1.08 8.57
C ASP A 706 19.26 -2.14 9.68
N PRO A 707 18.89 -1.82 10.94
CA PRO A 707 18.89 -2.81 12.01
C PRO A 707 18.12 -4.07 11.65
N ILE A 708 16.90 -3.92 11.10
CA ILE A 708 16.07 -5.04 10.66
C ILE A 708 16.75 -5.84 9.55
N GLY A 709 17.35 -5.14 8.59
CA GLY A 709 18.06 -5.75 7.47
C GLY A 709 19.30 -6.54 7.89
N TYR A 710 20.05 -6.06 8.89
CA TYR A 710 21.24 -6.74 9.40
C TYR A 710 20.92 -8.11 9.96
N GLY A 711 19.77 -8.31 10.62
CA GLY A 711 19.34 -9.61 11.12
C GLY A 711 19.27 -10.71 10.06
N MET A 712 19.18 -10.34 8.77
CA MET A 712 19.11 -11.27 7.64
C MET A 712 20.43 -11.42 6.87
N GLU A 713 21.52 -10.74 7.25
CA GLU A 713 22.78 -10.71 6.46
C GLU A 713 23.57 -12.03 6.44
N ASN A 714 23.35 -12.92 7.39
CA ASN A 714 23.87 -14.27 7.28
C ASN A 714 23.33 -15.07 6.09
N PHE A 715 22.30 -14.56 5.40
CA PHE A 715 21.77 -15.16 4.19
C PHE A 715 22.25 -14.39 2.96
N SER A 716 22.93 -15.12 2.06
CA SER A 716 23.41 -14.61 0.77
C SER A 716 22.28 -14.06 -0.11
N PRO A 717 22.58 -13.39 -1.25
CA PRO A 717 21.56 -12.95 -2.19
C PRO A 717 20.65 -14.07 -2.73
N VAL A 718 21.09 -15.30 -2.67
CA VAL A 718 20.34 -16.48 -3.10
C VAL A 718 19.88 -17.35 -1.93
N GLY A 719 19.70 -16.76 -0.76
CA GLY A 719 19.10 -17.41 0.40
C GLY A 719 19.96 -18.48 1.09
N GLN A 720 21.20 -18.67 0.71
CA GLN A 720 22.12 -19.64 1.38
C GLN A 720 22.78 -19.00 2.61
N TRP A 721 22.99 -19.81 3.65
CA TRP A 721 23.71 -19.38 4.85
C TRP A 721 25.19 -19.09 4.57
N ARG A 722 25.69 -18.02 5.19
CA ARG A 722 27.13 -17.64 5.18
C ARG A 722 27.55 -17.10 6.53
N ASP A 723 28.78 -17.42 6.96
CA ASP A 723 29.41 -16.85 8.15
C ASP A 723 30.36 -15.68 7.79
N PHE A 724 30.72 -15.56 6.50
CA PHE A 724 31.63 -14.54 5.98
C PHE A 724 31.07 -13.90 4.70
N TYR A 725 31.34 -12.63 4.52
CA TYR A 725 31.12 -11.95 3.23
C TYR A 725 32.20 -12.38 2.19
N PRO A 726 31.97 -12.13 0.89
CA PRO A 726 32.94 -12.46 -0.15
C PRO A 726 34.31 -11.79 0.01
N ASN A 727 34.39 -10.63 0.68
CA ASN A 727 35.62 -9.93 1.00
C ASN A 727 36.41 -10.53 2.18
N GLY A 728 35.88 -11.55 2.83
CA GLY A 728 36.46 -12.26 3.97
C GLY A 728 36.08 -11.71 5.36
N ASP A 729 35.31 -10.63 5.43
CA ASP A 729 34.79 -10.11 6.69
C ASP A 729 33.77 -11.08 7.30
N ALA A 730 33.80 -11.23 8.61
CA ALA A 730 32.74 -11.97 9.31
C ALA A 730 31.40 -11.24 9.21
N VAL A 731 30.30 -12.00 9.02
CA VAL A 731 28.95 -11.44 9.06
C VAL A 731 28.55 -11.21 10.51
N ASP A 732 28.20 -9.99 10.83
CA ASP A 732 27.59 -9.60 12.10
C ASP A 732 26.11 -9.25 11.87
N PRO A 733 25.14 -10.12 12.25
CA PRO A 733 23.71 -9.87 12.12
C PRO A 733 23.14 -9.11 13.33
N SER A 734 23.96 -8.85 14.36
CA SER A 734 23.49 -8.21 15.59
C SER A 734 23.10 -6.77 15.36
N SER A 735 22.03 -6.32 15.98
CA SER A 735 21.63 -4.93 16.01
C SER A 735 20.64 -4.66 17.13
N GLU A 736 20.25 -3.41 17.26
CA GLU A 736 19.22 -2.93 18.19
C GLU A 736 18.12 -2.26 17.37
N LEU A 737 16.86 -2.63 17.65
CA LEU A 737 15.71 -1.95 17.06
C LEU A 737 15.58 -0.54 17.68
N PRO A 738 14.97 0.42 16.99
CA PRO A 738 14.70 1.76 17.55
C PRO A 738 13.90 1.71 18.86
N THR A 739 13.19 0.60 19.11
CA THR A 739 12.45 0.31 20.35
C THR A 739 13.31 -0.23 21.49
N GLY A 740 14.63 -0.37 21.27
CA GLY A 740 15.58 -0.80 22.30
C GLY A 740 15.76 -2.31 22.46
N GLU A 741 15.06 -3.14 21.68
CA GLU A 741 15.28 -4.59 21.73
C GLU A 741 16.52 -4.96 20.92
N VAL A 742 17.46 -5.65 21.59
CA VAL A 742 18.69 -6.16 20.98
C VAL A 742 18.49 -7.58 20.47
N PHE A 743 19.02 -7.89 19.31
CA PHE A 743 19.02 -9.25 18.73
C PHE A 743 20.39 -9.57 18.11
N TYR A 744 20.68 -10.86 17.98
CA TYR A 744 21.94 -11.39 17.47
C TYR A 744 21.75 -12.33 16.28
N SER A 745 20.52 -12.49 15.81
CA SER A 745 20.18 -13.40 14.71
C SER A 745 18.82 -13.09 14.12
N LEU A 746 18.57 -13.59 12.89
CA LEU A 746 17.24 -13.55 12.27
C LEU A 746 16.17 -14.20 13.16
N THR A 747 16.53 -15.28 13.85
CA THR A 747 15.54 -16.00 14.69
C THR A 747 15.12 -15.22 15.91
N GLU A 748 16.02 -14.46 16.53
CA GLU A 748 15.70 -13.57 17.64
C GLU A 748 14.91 -12.36 17.15
N LEU A 749 15.30 -11.76 16.02
CA LEU A 749 14.53 -10.67 15.39
C LEU A 749 13.09 -11.11 15.08
N ALA A 750 12.91 -12.31 14.54
CA ALA A 750 11.59 -12.86 14.23
C ALA A 750 10.75 -13.04 15.51
N ASP A 751 11.36 -13.56 16.59
CA ASP A 751 10.69 -13.76 17.87
C ASP A 751 10.35 -12.43 18.57
N ILE A 752 11.09 -11.34 18.30
CA ILE A 752 10.78 -9.97 18.78
C ILE A 752 9.65 -9.34 17.97
N LEU A 753 9.65 -9.46 16.63
CA LEU A 753 8.67 -8.79 15.79
C LEU A 753 7.30 -9.48 15.78
N ALA A 754 7.26 -10.81 15.86
CA ALA A 754 6.03 -11.59 15.74
C ALA A 754 4.92 -11.24 16.76
N PRO A 755 5.21 -10.93 18.02
CA PRO A 755 4.19 -10.57 19.02
C PRO A 755 3.78 -9.09 19.01
N LYS A 756 4.44 -8.24 18.20
CA LYS A 756 4.11 -6.81 18.18
C LYS A 756 2.69 -6.59 17.65
N ALA A 757 1.88 -5.81 18.37
CA ALA A 757 0.51 -5.45 17.94
C ALA A 757 0.51 -4.79 16.54
N GLN A 758 1.52 -3.99 16.25
CA GLN A 758 1.70 -3.34 14.95
C GLN A 758 1.72 -4.33 13.79
N PHE A 759 2.37 -5.49 13.96
CA PHE A 759 2.38 -6.55 12.94
C PHE A 759 0.97 -7.05 12.65
N THR A 760 0.18 -7.34 13.69
CA THR A 760 -1.20 -7.80 13.54
C THR A 760 -2.09 -6.72 12.93
N LEU A 761 -2.02 -5.48 13.43
CA LEU A 761 -2.77 -4.35 12.90
C LEU A 761 -2.45 -4.08 11.42
N CYS A 762 -1.18 -4.11 11.06
CA CYS A 762 -0.73 -3.96 9.68
C CYS A 762 -1.31 -5.05 8.77
N THR A 763 -1.29 -6.30 9.20
CA THR A 763 -1.86 -7.41 8.43
C THR A 763 -3.37 -7.28 8.27
N ILE A 764 -4.09 -6.87 9.32
CA ILE A 764 -5.54 -6.60 9.22
C ILE A 764 -5.78 -5.47 8.20
N GLY A 765 -4.98 -4.41 8.21
CA GLY A 765 -5.06 -3.32 7.24
C GLY A 765 -4.90 -3.79 5.80
N TYR A 766 -3.89 -4.61 5.50
CA TYR A 766 -3.72 -5.22 4.17
C TYR A 766 -4.90 -6.14 3.80
N ALA A 767 -5.37 -6.96 4.74
CA ALA A 767 -6.51 -7.84 4.51
C ALA A 767 -7.81 -7.05 4.23
N MET A 768 -8.04 -5.94 4.93
CA MET A 768 -9.16 -5.04 4.68
C MET A 768 -9.03 -4.32 3.33
N SER A 769 -7.82 -3.87 2.96
CA SER A 769 -7.57 -3.27 1.64
C SER A 769 -7.96 -4.24 0.52
N TYR A 770 -7.53 -5.49 0.62
CA TYR A 770 -7.91 -6.53 -0.33
C TYR A 770 -9.42 -6.81 -0.32
N ALA A 771 -10.03 -6.94 0.87
CA ALA A 771 -11.46 -7.27 1.02
C ALA A 771 -12.39 -6.20 0.43
N THR A 772 -12.01 -4.93 0.54
CA THR A 772 -12.81 -3.79 0.09
C THR A 772 -12.42 -3.28 -1.30
N GLY A 773 -11.29 -3.72 -1.84
CA GLY A 773 -10.76 -3.27 -3.13
C GLY A 773 -10.37 -1.79 -3.12
N ARG A 774 -9.95 -1.26 -1.98
CA ARG A 774 -9.46 0.12 -1.84
C ARG A 774 -8.25 0.16 -0.93
N VAL A 775 -7.33 1.07 -1.19
CA VAL A 775 -6.18 1.29 -0.32
C VAL A 775 -6.70 1.82 1.02
N GLN A 776 -6.39 1.12 2.11
CA GLN A 776 -6.69 1.60 3.44
C GLN A 776 -5.61 2.60 3.87
N ASN A 777 -6.01 3.72 4.45
CA ASN A 777 -5.09 4.61 5.16
C ASN A 777 -4.72 3.92 6.48
N THR A 778 -3.80 2.95 6.37
CA THR A 778 -3.29 2.20 7.50
C THR A 778 -2.38 3.10 8.34
N LEU A 779 -2.56 3.09 9.66
CA LEU A 779 -1.64 3.54 10.72
C LEU A 779 -0.87 4.88 10.53
N ALA A 780 -0.60 5.32 9.32
CA ALA A 780 0.25 6.46 9.01
C ALA A 780 -0.36 7.83 9.29
N ALA A 781 -1.64 7.90 9.60
CA ALA A 781 -2.33 9.15 9.90
C ALA A 781 -3.27 8.98 11.10
N ALA A 782 -2.71 8.77 12.28
CA ALA A 782 -3.41 9.07 13.51
C ALA A 782 -3.75 10.58 13.49
N GLY A 783 -4.95 10.92 12.97
CA GLY A 783 -5.38 12.30 12.80
C GLY A 783 -6.11 12.60 11.49
N ALA A 784 -6.10 11.70 10.50
CA ALA A 784 -6.92 11.88 9.30
C ALA A 784 -8.40 11.58 9.63
N GLU A 785 -9.28 12.51 9.30
CA GLU A 785 -10.75 12.41 9.50
C GLU A 785 -11.39 11.19 8.77
N THR A 786 -10.64 10.45 7.98
CA THR A 786 -11.05 9.28 7.18
C THR A 786 -10.21 8.03 7.51
N SER A 787 -9.81 7.84 8.75
CA SER A 787 -8.98 6.71 9.15
C SER A 787 -9.79 5.41 9.18
N ASP A 788 -9.29 4.37 8.51
CA ASP A 788 -9.80 3.00 8.63
C ASP A 788 -9.36 2.33 9.94
N TYR A 789 -8.53 3.01 10.72
CA TYR A 789 -7.94 2.52 11.97
C TYR A 789 -8.98 2.01 12.99
N PRO A 790 -10.13 2.68 13.23
CA PRO A 790 -11.15 2.16 14.13
C PRO A 790 -11.67 0.78 13.73
N ALA A 791 -11.84 0.52 12.43
CA ALA A 791 -12.29 -0.78 11.93
C ALA A 791 -11.19 -1.85 12.08
N ILE A 792 -9.95 -1.49 11.80
CA ILE A 792 -8.78 -2.38 11.95
C ILE A 792 -8.60 -2.75 13.41
N TYR A 793 -8.71 -1.78 14.32
CA TYR A 793 -8.57 -1.99 15.75
C TYR A 793 -9.70 -2.84 16.35
N ASP A 794 -10.95 -2.62 15.92
CA ASP A 794 -12.10 -3.44 16.33
C ASP A 794 -11.91 -4.93 15.96
N ILE A 795 -11.37 -5.20 14.77
CA ILE A 795 -11.04 -6.57 14.32
C ILE A 795 -9.88 -7.13 15.16
N TYR A 796 -8.86 -6.33 15.44
CA TYR A 796 -7.74 -6.72 16.29
C TYR A 796 -8.25 -7.17 17.69
N GLU A 797 -9.09 -6.38 18.34
CA GLU A 797 -9.68 -6.72 19.64
C GLU A 797 -10.52 -8.01 19.59
N LYS A 798 -11.34 -8.16 18.55
CA LYS A 798 -12.22 -9.33 18.38
C LYS A 798 -11.49 -10.64 18.10
N THR A 799 -10.25 -10.57 17.64
CA THR A 799 -9.45 -11.76 17.29
C THR A 799 -8.38 -12.12 18.31
N LYS A 800 -8.27 -11.38 19.41
CA LYS A 800 -7.30 -11.65 20.51
C LYS A 800 -7.40 -13.06 21.09
N ASP A 801 -8.62 -13.53 21.37
CA ASP A 801 -8.86 -14.83 21.99
C ASP A 801 -8.43 -16.01 21.12
N SER A 802 -8.40 -15.83 19.78
CA SER A 802 -7.90 -16.81 18.83
C SER A 802 -6.42 -16.63 18.47
N SER A 803 -5.70 -15.82 19.22
CA SER A 803 -4.32 -15.43 18.93
C SER A 803 -4.17 -14.81 17.52
N HIS A 804 -5.17 -14.05 17.11
CA HIS A 804 -5.27 -13.43 15.79
C HIS A 804 -5.11 -14.46 14.65
N SER A 805 -5.87 -15.54 14.70
CA SER A 805 -5.92 -16.51 13.61
C SER A 805 -6.32 -15.82 12.31
N ILE A 806 -5.65 -16.13 11.20
CA ILE A 806 -5.91 -15.45 9.92
C ILE A 806 -7.33 -15.71 9.41
N THR A 807 -7.92 -16.86 9.71
CA THR A 807 -9.31 -17.17 9.36
C THR A 807 -10.31 -16.37 10.18
N ASP A 808 -10.00 -16.09 11.45
CA ASP A 808 -10.84 -15.23 12.27
C ASP A 808 -10.72 -13.77 11.85
N ILE A 809 -9.52 -13.31 11.49
CA ILE A 809 -9.33 -11.98 10.89
C ILE A 809 -10.22 -11.82 9.64
N PHE A 810 -10.19 -12.75 8.69
CA PHE A 810 -11.04 -12.70 7.51
C PHE A 810 -12.53 -12.76 7.84
N THR A 811 -12.89 -13.57 8.84
CA THR A 811 -14.28 -13.67 9.31
C THR A 811 -14.77 -12.37 9.95
N GLU A 812 -13.95 -11.74 10.81
CA GLU A 812 -14.31 -10.47 11.44
C GLU A 812 -14.32 -9.31 10.44
N ILE A 813 -13.48 -9.34 9.40
CA ILE A 813 -13.57 -8.39 8.26
C ILE A 813 -14.95 -8.48 7.62
N VAL A 814 -15.42 -9.69 7.28
CA VAL A 814 -16.76 -9.92 6.68
C VAL A 814 -17.88 -9.39 7.57
N LEU A 815 -17.74 -9.47 8.89
CA LEU A 815 -18.73 -9.02 9.87
C LEU A 815 -18.62 -7.52 10.18
N SER A 816 -17.54 -6.85 9.80
CA SER A 816 -17.29 -5.46 10.13
C SER A 816 -18.24 -4.48 9.41
N PRO A 817 -18.59 -3.35 10.02
CA PRO A 817 -19.34 -2.29 9.33
C PRO A 817 -18.66 -1.80 8.06
N ALA A 818 -17.33 -1.70 8.04
CA ALA A 818 -16.55 -1.29 6.86
C ALA A 818 -16.75 -2.21 5.65
N PHE A 819 -17.02 -3.51 5.88
CA PHE A 819 -17.31 -4.48 4.81
C PHE A 819 -18.79 -4.57 4.45
N ARG A 820 -19.69 -4.39 5.44
CA ARG A 820 -21.16 -4.61 5.25
C ARG A 820 -21.93 -3.36 4.85
N GLN A 821 -21.29 -2.22 4.88
CA GLN A 821 -21.90 -0.93 4.57
C GLN A 821 -21.09 -0.18 3.52
N ARG A 822 -21.64 0.93 3.03
CA ARG A 822 -20.98 1.87 2.14
C ARG A 822 -21.62 3.24 2.24
N ARG A 823 -20.88 4.28 1.84
CA ARG A 823 -21.42 5.60 1.50
C ARG A 823 -21.61 5.76 -0.01
N GLY A 824 -22.30 6.79 -0.44
CA GLY A 824 -22.46 7.11 -1.86
C GLY A 824 -21.09 7.27 -2.55
N ALA A 825 -20.98 6.84 -3.80
CA ALA A 825 -19.69 6.83 -4.53
C ALA A 825 -19.05 8.24 -4.69
N ASN A 826 -19.86 9.31 -4.67
CA ASN A 826 -19.42 10.70 -4.75
C ASN A 826 -19.56 11.42 -3.39
N SER A 827 -19.69 10.71 -2.27
CA SER A 827 -19.72 11.33 -0.94
C SER A 827 -18.31 11.82 -0.55
N GLN A 828 -18.24 12.98 0.06
CA GLN A 828 -16.99 13.61 0.55
C GLN A 828 -16.63 13.08 1.95
#